data_f1ce26e2c1dea24c2b6ebeb7efbdc9d5
#
_entry.id   f1ce26e2c1dea24c2b6ebeb7efbdc9d5
#
_cell.length_a   1.000
_cell.length_b   1.000
_cell.length_c   1.000
_cell.angle_alpha   90.00
_cell.angle_beta   90.00
_cell.angle_gamma   90.00
#
_symmetry.space_group_name_H-M   'P 1'
#
loop_
_entity.id
_entity.type
_entity.pdbx_description
1 polymer ?
#
loop_
_entity_poly.entity_id
_entity_poly.type
_entity_poly.pdbx_seq_one_letter_code
_entity_poly.pdbx_strand_id
1 'polypeptide(L)'
;MPHPTLAPAARPLRDDPADRPPTAGASAAASASGASAATAAPPSVARSIGRALARHPLAVAAVPAGSAWMAVLAGMGELAHPAATAIAVAVAVTVLAWSESRIGILRTLVVACLGSLAPVAVAALLLGVGLALGDFYSQMDAADRLWAPSVVIVAVAAAASRGLAPAHRDGLRAAVLAAVLAGLLAGGHGVDLTRGVALVIGLGLGRLLVPLSARPAWQDAQASSARVVAATVLGTVTLSWWIAAVSGDAVGVLSMMGTLLDPGATVGVLGALIVAVALLLRGRRLGFVIGVAALLLITGLLAWYYTVIPLTEDWFTWSATTWTEVEWPVLMLSTWLVPAVALVVILARRRSFTKRAVAEERSAGRERVLAQLMRSDAGSLGFMGTWSGSSHWFAADEGDPSARGAVAYRSAHGVALTVSDPIASAADAPATIRGFARHCSARGLVPAFYSIHSRDLPVFAELGWSVTPVAEEAVIDLAGFSTSGKRRQDLRTAANRAARDGVDAVWSTYRGLPEPLRRAVDALSGDWADAKALPEMGFTLGGLRELDDPEVRMLLAVDAAGRVHGVTSWLPAYRDGRLVGRTLDVMRRGTDPMPGVMEFLIATAARAFQEEGLESLSLSGTPLAGIGSTAARGPVDRVIARLLAATGRVLEPSYGFTSLLRFKAKFDPRYETLWLACPSPADLAPIGRALTTAYVPTLRLRQLVGALRAAGAQRAGARREARAARRAAGRAARRASLSPADDSRAQTGAGVGSRGEGRPA
;
A
#
# COMPACT_ATOMS: atom_id res chain seq x y z
N MET A 1 54.43 9.12 39.62
CA MET A 1 55.42 8.05 39.73
C MET A 1 54.85 6.91 40.55
N PRO A 2 55.10 5.65 40.22
CA PRO A 2 55.92 5.12 39.08
C PRO A 2 55.18 4.34 38.02
N HIS A 3 55.73 4.35 36.86
CA HIS A 3 55.69 3.38 35.75
C HIS A 3 56.50 2.12 36.08
N PRO A 4 56.67 1.17 35.19
CA PRO A 4 55.79 0.35 34.30
C PRO A 4 56.16 -1.17 34.41
N THR A 5 55.44 -2.06 33.72
CA THR A 5 56.06 -3.33 33.32
C THR A 5 55.49 -3.87 31.99
N LEU A 6 56.42 -4.27 31.18
CA LEU A 6 56.44 -4.73 29.80
C LEU A 6 55.74 -6.08 29.58
N ALA A 7 55.26 -6.26 28.35
CA ALA A 7 54.81 -7.49 27.72
C ALA A 7 55.96 -8.46 27.42
N PRO A 8 55.69 -9.73 27.12
CA PRO A 8 56.56 -10.47 26.23
C PRO A 8 55.86 -10.92 24.91
N ALA A 9 56.73 -10.97 23.91
CA ALA A 9 56.54 -11.21 22.51
C ALA A 9 55.94 -12.61 22.17
N ALA A 10 55.14 -12.65 21.14
CA ALA A 10 54.71 -13.86 20.46
C ALA A 10 55.72 -14.25 19.36
N ARG A 11 56.03 -15.53 19.29
CA ARG A 11 56.83 -16.17 18.24
C ARG A 11 55.98 -16.50 17.01
N PRO A 12 56.59 -16.57 15.82
CA PRO A 12 55.90 -16.86 14.55
C PRO A 12 55.67 -18.37 14.35
N LEU A 13 54.53 -18.72 13.76
CA LEU A 13 54.23 -20.05 13.27
C LEU A 13 54.43 -20.14 11.73
N ARG A 14 55.00 -21.27 11.36
CA ARG A 14 55.54 -21.71 10.11
C ARG A 14 54.57 -21.66 8.91
N ASP A 15 55.17 -21.38 7.74
CA ASP A 15 54.65 -21.66 6.40
C ASP A 15 54.37 -23.13 6.19
N ASP A 16 53.26 -23.43 5.51
CA ASP A 16 53.03 -24.67 4.80
C ASP A 16 52.40 -24.35 3.44
N PRO A 17 52.93 -24.87 2.32
CA PRO A 17 52.61 -24.43 0.97
C PRO A 17 51.67 -25.40 0.26
N ALA A 18 50.42 -24.99 -0.01
CA ALA A 18 49.62 -25.58 -1.08
C ALA A 18 48.42 -24.70 -1.37
N ASP A 19 48.48 -23.91 -2.40
CA ASP A 19 47.53 -23.87 -3.53
C ASP A 19 47.84 -22.70 -4.44
N ARG A 20 48.46 -23.01 -5.58
CA ARG A 20 48.60 -22.13 -6.73
C ARG A 20 47.34 -22.24 -7.60
N PRO A 21 46.83 -21.14 -8.16
CA PRO A 21 45.80 -21.21 -9.21
C PRO A 21 46.44 -21.60 -10.57
N PRO A 22 45.72 -22.34 -11.43
CA PRO A 22 46.22 -22.66 -12.74
C PRO A 22 46.07 -21.49 -13.71
N THR A 23 47.11 -21.29 -14.44
CA THR A 23 47.31 -20.36 -15.55
C THR A 23 46.42 -20.64 -16.74
N ALA A 24 46.12 -19.57 -17.48
CA ALA A 24 45.45 -19.53 -18.76
C ALA A 24 46.17 -20.35 -19.86
N GLY A 25 45.37 -20.97 -20.72
CA GLY A 25 45.84 -21.55 -21.96
C GLY A 25 44.73 -21.90 -22.95
N ALA A 26 44.77 -21.21 -24.08
CA ALA A 26 44.33 -21.61 -25.42
C ALA A 26 42.83 -21.68 -25.76
N SER A 27 42.35 -20.69 -26.48
CA SER A 27 41.99 -20.69 -27.91
C SER A 27 41.39 -21.96 -28.50
N ALA A 28 40.12 -21.88 -28.90
CA ALA A 28 39.65 -22.28 -30.26
C ALA A 28 38.13 -22.06 -30.41
N ALA A 29 37.82 -21.25 -31.38
CA ALA A 29 36.70 -21.34 -32.33
C ALA A 29 35.51 -22.23 -31.97
N ALA A 30 34.37 -21.60 -31.74
CA ALA A 30 33.08 -22.21 -32.00
C ALA A 30 32.14 -21.17 -32.60
N SER A 31 31.73 -21.51 -33.75
CA SER A 31 30.79 -20.94 -34.70
C SER A 31 29.52 -20.36 -34.10
N ALA A 32 29.09 -19.29 -34.73
CA ALA A 32 27.77 -18.69 -34.64
C ALA A 32 26.65 -19.72 -34.80
N SER A 33 25.78 -19.79 -33.77
CA SER A 33 24.38 -20.17 -33.96
C SER A 33 23.53 -19.07 -33.36
N GLY A 34 22.94 -18.27 -34.24
CA GLY A 34 21.92 -17.28 -33.90
C GLY A 34 20.68 -17.97 -33.33
N ALA A 35 20.59 -18.04 -32.02
CA ALA A 35 19.33 -18.31 -31.35
C ALA A 35 18.54 -17.01 -31.30
N SER A 36 17.64 -16.85 -32.26
CA SER A 36 16.53 -15.89 -32.22
C SER A 36 15.84 -15.99 -30.87
N ALA A 37 15.97 -14.97 -30.04
CA ALA A 37 15.14 -14.79 -28.88
C ALA A 37 13.71 -14.61 -29.36
N ALA A 38 12.99 -15.72 -29.49
CA ALA A 38 11.54 -15.71 -29.68
C ALA A 38 10.94 -14.99 -28.48
N THR A 39 10.47 -13.78 -28.72
CA THR A 39 9.60 -13.03 -27.81
C THR A 39 8.39 -13.93 -27.51
N ALA A 40 8.43 -14.60 -26.34
CA ALA A 40 7.31 -15.41 -25.86
C ALA A 40 6.08 -14.50 -25.77
N ALA A 41 5.10 -14.77 -26.61
CA ALA A 41 3.80 -14.10 -26.54
C ALA A 41 3.27 -14.21 -25.12
N PRO A 42 2.62 -13.13 -24.57
CA PRO A 42 2.08 -13.18 -23.22
C PRO A 42 1.11 -14.35 -23.11
N PRO A 43 1.19 -15.15 -22.02
CA PRO A 43 0.31 -16.32 -21.89
C PRO A 43 -1.14 -15.88 -22.05
N SER A 44 -1.89 -16.55 -22.91
CA SER A 44 -3.30 -16.24 -23.13
C SER A 44 -4.03 -16.27 -21.77
N VAL A 45 -5.02 -15.41 -21.60
CA VAL A 45 -5.85 -15.34 -20.39
C VAL A 45 -6.33 -16.74 -20.00
N ALA A 46 -6.69 -17.59 -20.95
CA ALA A 46 -7.06 -18.99 -20.75
C ALA A 46 -5.99 -19.82 -20.02
N ARG A 47 -4.70 -19.69 -20.39
CA ARG A 47 -3.60 -20.38 -19.69
C ARG A 47 -3.35 -19.87 -18.29
N SER A 48 -3.66 -18.60 -18.02
CA SER A 48 -3.56 -18.02 -16.67
C SER A 48 -4.69 -18.51 -15.78
N ILE A 49 -5.90 -18.60 -16.31
CA ILE A 49 -7.08 -19.17 -15.64
C ILE A 49 -6.86 -20.67 -15.37
N GLY A 50 -6.43 -21.45 -16.35
CA GLY A 50 -6.16 -22.88 -16.17
C GLY A 50 -5.12 -23.15 -15.07
N ARG A 51 -4.07 -22.33 -14.96
CA ARG A 51 -3.08 -22.43 -13.87
C ARG A 51 -3.64 -22.02 -12.51
N ALA A 52 -4.55 -21.06 -12.47
CA ALA A 52 -5.22 -20.67 -11.22
C ALA A 52 -6.16 -21.80 -10.75
N LEU A 53 -6.94 -22.38 -11.66
CA LEU A 53 -7.83 -23.52 -11.38
C LEU A 53 -7.04 -24.75 -10.88
N ALA A 54 -5.93 -25.09 -11.51
CA ALA A 54 -5.09 -26.21 -11.08
C ALA A 54 -4.44 -26.03 -9.70
N ARG A 55 -4.40 -24.81 -9.17
CA ARG A 55 -3.86 -24.51 -7.82
C ARG A 55 -4.88 -24.62 -6.71
N HIS A 56 -6.18 -24.66 -7.05
CA HIS A 56 -7.27 -24.65 -6.08
C HIS A 56 -8.32 -25.74 -6.39
N PRO A 57 -7.95 -27.02 -6.32
CA PRO A 57 -8.81 -28.13 -6.75
C PRO A 57 -10.09 -28.25 -5.94
N LEU A 58 -10.09 -27.92 -4.64
CA LEU A 58 -11.32 -27.94 -3.83
C LEU A 58 -12.27 -26.83 -4.23
N ALA A 59 -11.75 -25.63 -4.50
CA ALA A 59 -12.58 -24.54 -5.00
C ALA A 59 -13.18 -24.86 -6.39
N VAL A 60 -12.41 -25.53 -7.25
CA VAL A 60 -12.90 -26.00 -8.56
C VAL A 60 -13.99 -27.06 -8.39
N ALA A 61 -13.82 -28.03 -7.49
CA ALA A 61 -14.82 -29.05 -7.18
C ALA A 61 -16.09 -28.47 -6.54
N ALA A 62 -15.97 -27.38 -5.78
CA ALA A 62 -17.11 -26.71 -5.15
C ALA A 62 -18.07 -26.04 -6.16
N VAL A 63 -17.61 -25.69 -7.36
CA VAL A 63 -18.46 -25.08 -8.40
C VAL A 63 -19.54 -26.05 -8.88
N PRO A 64 -19.23 -27.26 -9.40
CA PRO A 64 -20.25 -28.23 -9.81
C PRO A 64 -21.11 -28.70 -8.64
N ALA A 65 -20.52 -28.88 -7.43
CA ALA A 65 -21.27 -29.24 -6.24
C ALA A 65 -22.32 -28.17 -5.86
N GLY A 66 -21.95 -26.88 -5.91
CA GLY A 66 -22.87 -25.78 -5.69
C GLY A 66 -23.95 -25.67 -6.77
N SER A 67 -23.60 -25.92 -8.03
CA SER A 67 -24.56 -25.94 -9.15
C SER A 67 -25.55 -27.11 -9.01
N ALA A 68 -25.08 -28.30 -8.64
CA ALA A 68 -25.93 -29.46 -8.36
C ALA A 68 -26.87 -29.18 -7.18
N TRP A 69 -26.37 -28.57 -6.11
CA TRP A 69 -27.18 -28.15 -4.96
C TRP A 69 -28.30 -27.19 -5.38
N MET A 70 -27.98 -26.17 -6.19
CA MET A 70 -28.98 -25.24 -6.71
C MET A 70 -30.05 -25.95 -7.57
N ALA A 71 -29.65 -26.92 -8.41
CA ALA A 71 -30.56 -27.71 -9.22
C ALA A 71 -31.50 -28.55 -8.35
N VAL A 72 -31.00 -29.17 -7.28
CA VAL A 72 -31.81 -29.91 -6.30
C VAL A 72 -32.84 -29.01 -5.64
N LEU A 73 -32.42 -27.82 -5.15
CA LEU A 73 -33.34 -26.85 -4.54
C LEU A 73 -34.43 -26.37 -5.51
N ALA A 74 -34.05 -26.11 -6.77
CA ALA A 74 -35.00 -25.73 -7.80
C ALA A 74 -36.03 -26.85 -8.12
N GLY A 75 -35.54 -28.10 -8.15
CA GLY A 75 -36.41 -29.27 -8.37
C GLY A 75 -37.38 -29.54 -7.22
N MET A 76 -37.03 -29.13 -6.01
CA MET A 76 -37.89 -29.23 -4.82
C MET A 76 -38.87 -28.04 -4.68
N GLY A 77 -38.83 -27.06 -5.58
CA GLY A 77 -39.63 -25.83 -5.49
C GLY A 77 -39.17 -24.86 -4.41
N GLU A 78 -38.01 -25.11 -3.79
CA GLU A 78 -37.51 -24.40 -2.61
C GLU A 78 -36.48 -23.31 -2.91
N LEU A 79 -36.27 -22.92 -4.18
CA LEU A 79 -35.34 -21.89 -4.59
C LEU A 79 -36.02 -20.52 -4.56
N ALA A 80 -36.42 -20.06 -3.39
CA ALA A 80 -37.08 -18.74 -3.21
C ALA A 80 -36.21 -17.57 -3.68
N HIS A 81 -34.85 -17.67 -3.50
CA HIS A 81 -33.91 -16.61 -3.83
C HIS A 81 -32.66 -17.14 -4.59
N PRO A 82 -32.83 -17.45 -5.92
CA PRO A 82 -31.74 -18.05 -6.70
C PRO A 82 -30.47 -17.18 -6.76
N ALA A 83 -30.62 -15.87 -6.80
CA ALA A 83 -29.49 -14.94 -6.81
C ALA A 83 -28.69 -14.97 -5.49
N ALA A 84 -29.38 -15.02 -4.36
CA ALA A 84 -28.74 -15.10 -3.03
C ALA A 84 -27.98 -16.42 -2.87
N THR A 85 -28.57 -17.53 -3.30
CA THR A 85 -27.92 -18.86 -3.27
C THR A 85 -26.69 -18.90 -4.19
N ALA A 86 -26.78 -18.33 -5.40
CA ALA A 86 -25.64 -18.23 -6.32
C ALA A 86 -24.49 -17.39 -5.72
N ILE A 87 -24.81 -16.28 -5.07
CA ILE A 87 -23.84 -15.46 -4.36
C ILE A 87 -23.18 -16.26 -3.22
N ALA A 88 -23.95 -17.00 -2.42
CA ALA A 88 -23.43 -17.83 -1.34
C ALA A 88 -22.46 -18.90 -1.85
N VAL A 89 -22.79 -19.56 -2.98
CA VAL A 89 -21.89 -20.53 -3.62
C VAL A 89 -20.62 -19.86 -4.12
N ALA A 90 -20.70 -18.71 -4.76
CA ALA A 90 -19.53 -17.95 -5.24
C ALA A 90 -18.62 -17.52 -4.07
N VAL A 91 -19.20 -17.10 -2.95
CA VAL A 91 -18.45 -16.75 -1.73
C VAL A 91 -17.79 -18.00 -1.14
N ALA A 92 -18.49 -19.15 -1.10
CA ALA A 92 -17.93 -20.42 -0.62
C ALA A 92 -16.70 -20.84 -1.45
N VAL A 93 -16.81 -20.80 -2.78
CA VAL A 93 -15.69 -21.09 -3.70
C VAL A 93 -14.49 -20.17 -3.43
N THR A 94 -14.76 -18.88 -3.25
CA THR A 94 -13.71 -17.88 -2.97
C THR A 94 -13.03 -18.13 -1.62
N VAL A 95 -13.81 -18.44 -0.58
CA VAL A 95 -13.27 -18.73 0.77
C VAL A 95 -12.47 -20.02 0.77
N LEU A 96 -12.92 -21.06 0.04
CA LEU A 96 -12.17 -22.32 -0.11
C LEU A 96 -10.85 -22.07 -0.83
N ALA A 97 -10.84 -21.39 -1.98
CA ALA A 97 -9.62 -21.07 -2.72
C ALA A 97 -8.63 -20.24 -1.87
N TRP A 98 -9.16 -19.28 -1.13
CA TRP A 98 -8.36 -18.48 -0.20
C TRP A 98 -7.78 -19.35 0.93
N SER A 99 -8.57 -20.23 1.52
CA SER A 99 -8.13 -21.15 2.58
C SER A 99 -7.06 -22.13 2.08
N GLU A 100 -7.26 -22.74 0.90
CA GLU A 100 -6.26 -23.60 0.24
C GLU A 100 -4.92 -22.90 0.09
N SER A 101 -4.93 -21.64 -0.30
CA SER A 101 -3.70 -20.85 -0.46
C SER A 101 -2.98 -20.53 0.86
N ARG A 102 -3.70 -20.60 2.01
CA ARG A 102 -3.20 -20.21 3.32
C ARG A 102 -2.81 -21.37 4.22
N ILE A 103 -3.64 -22.40 4.28
CA ILE A 103 -3.45 -23.54 5.19
C ILE A 103 -3.23 -24.88 4.48
N GLY A 104 -3.30 -24.88 3.15
CA GLY A 104 -3.10 -26.05 2.31
C GLY A 104 -4.37 -26.88 2.10
N ILE A 105 -4.36 -27.68 1.03
CA ILE A 105 -5.54 -28.42 0.54
C ILE A 105 -6.09 -29.41 1.57
N LEU A 106 -5.23 -30.24 2.19
CA LEU A 106 -5.67 -31.29 3.11
C LEU A 106 -6.35 -30.70 4.35
N ARG A 107 -5.75 -29.65 4.94
CA ARG A 107 -6.35 -28.99 6.11
C ARG A 107 -7.66 -28.28 5.76
N THR A 108 -7.74 -27.66 4.58
CA THR A 108 -8.99 -27.03 4.11
C THR A 108 -10.07 -28.09 3.91
N LEU A 109 -9.75 -29.25 3.33
CA LEU A 109 -10.70 -30.35 3.14
C LEU A 109 -11.20 -30.88 4.50
N VAL A 110 -10.29 -31.17 5.45
CA VAL A 110 -10.67 -31.65 6.79
C VAL A 110 -11.58 -30.64 7.48
N VAL A 111 -11.25 -29.34 7.43
CA VAL A 111 -12.07 -28.30 8.04
C VAL A 111 -13.42 -28.15 7.33
N ALA A 112 -13.47 -28.24 6.03
CA ALA A 112 -14.73 -28.18 5.27
C ALA A 112 -15.65 -29.36 5.59
N CYS A 113 -15.13 -30.59 5.63
CA CYS A 113 -15.91 -31.79 5.95
C CYS A 113 -16.36 -31.79 7.42
N LEU A 114 -15.45 -31.69 8.38
CA LEU A 114 -15.80 -31.70 9.79
C LEU A 114 -16.59 -30.45 10.20
N GLY A 115 -16.24 -29.30 9.63
CA GLY A 115 -16.92 -28.02 9.86
C GLY A 115 -18.28 -27.91 9.20
N SER A 116 -18.70 -28.85 8.35
CA SER A 116 -20.08 -28.95 7.84
C SER A 116 -20.90 -30.01 8.54
N LEU A 117 -20.34 -31.22 8.71
CA LEU A 117 -21.07 -32.37 9.26
C LEU A 117 -21.26 -32.28 10.78
N ALA A 118 -20.22 -31.98 11.53
CA ALA A 118 -20.29 -31.93 12.97
C ALA A 118 -21.23 -30.82 13.51
N PRO A 119 -21.24 -29.58 12.94
CA PRO A 119 -22.21 -28.57 13.34
C PRO A 119 -23.66 -28.97 13.11
N VAL A 120 -23.95 -29.65 11.98
CA VAL A 120 -25.30 -30.14 11.68
C VAL A 120 -25.75 -31.20 12.72
N ALA A 121 -24.86 -32.14 13.03
CA ALA A 121 -25.16 -33.16 14.03
C ALA A 121 -25.41 -32.57 15.44
N VAL A 122 -24.59 -31.58 15.83
CA VAL A 122 -24.75 -30.90 17.13
C VAL A 122 -26.02 -30.04 17.13
N ALA A 123 -26.32 -29.30 16.06
CA ALA A 123 -27.54 -28.50 15.96
C ALA A 123 -28.79 -29.36 15.99
N ALA A 124 -28.80 -30.52 15.26
CA ALA A 124 -29.89 -31.47 15.30
C ALA A 124 -30.10 -32.07 16.71
N LEU A 125 -29.01 -32.37 17.42
CA LEU A 125 -29.09 -32.83 18.81
C LEU A 125 -29.69 -31.74 19.73
N LEU A 126 -29.23 -30.48 19.61
CA LEU A 126 -29.73 -29.37 20.43
C LEU A 126 -31.22 -29.10 20.17
N LEU A 127 -31.65 -29.11 18.91
CA LEU A 127 -33.06 -28.96 18.55
C LEU A 127 -33.88 -30.16 19.03
N GLY A 128 -33.38 -31.41 18.92
CA GLY A 128 -34.03 -32.56 19.45
C GLY A 128 -34.23 -32.52 20.95
N VAL A 129 -33.24 -32.02 21.69
CA VAL A 129 -33.37 -31.79 23.15
C VAL A 129 -34.40 -30.68 23.43
N GLY A 130 -34.35 -29.59 22.70
CA GLY A 130 -35.33 -28.50 22.83
C GLY A 130 -36.76 -28.99 22.59
N LEU A 131 -36.99 -29.77 21.52
CA LEU A 131 -38.29 -30.40 21.25
C LEU A 131 -38.75 -31.31 22.41
N ALA A 132 -37.86 -32.11 22.96
CA ALA A 132 -38.16 -32.97 24.10
C ALA A 132 -38.52 -32.20 25.39
N LEU A 133 -38.01 -30.98 25.52
CA LEU A 133 -38.30 -30.06 26.62
C LEU A 133 -39.52 -29.17 26.36
N GLY A 134 -40.14 -29.25 25.15
CA GLY A 134 -41.27 -28.43 24.76
C GLY A 134 -40.93 -26.99 24.41
N ASP A 135 -39.64 -26.71 24.06
CA ASP A 135 -39.17 -25.39 23.69
C ASP A 135 -39.83 -24.89 22.39
N PHE A 136 -40.39 -23.68 22.46
CA PHE A 136 -41.14 -23.05 21.38
C PHE A 136 -40.30 -22.87 20.08
N TYR A 137 -39.07 -22.39 20.20
CA TYR A 137 -38.20 -22.19 19.03
C TYR A 137 -37.86 -23.52 18.34
N SER A 138 -37.60 -24.56 19.14
CA SER A 138 -37.34 -25.90 18.61
C SER A 138 -38.56 -26.49 17.87
N GLN A 139 -39.77 -26.16 18.30
CA GLN A 139 -41.00 -26.57 17.63
C GLN A 139 -41.23 -25.86 16.30
N MET A 140 -40.91 -24.55 16.23
CA MET A 140 -40.98 -23.77 14.98
C MET A 140 -39.94 -24.24 13.95
N ASP A 141 -38.72 -24.54 14.39
CA ASP A 141 -37.59 -24.93 13.54
C ASP A 141 -37.52 -26.43 13.19
N ALA A 142 -38.43 -27.27 13.72
CA ALA A 142 -38.39 -28.70 13.55
C ALA A 142 -38.42 -29.15 12.06
N ALA A 143 -38.99 -28.35 11.18
CA ALA A 143 -39.05 -28.58 9.72
C ALA A 143 -37.96 -27.85 8.93
N ASP A 144 -37.13 -27.03 9.60
CA ASP A 144 -36.18 -26.16 8.92
C ASP A 144 -34.91 -26.92 8.50
N ARG A 145 -34.24 -26.35 7.51
CA ARG A 145 -32.95 -26.87 7.01
C ARG A 145 -31.84 -26.51 7.99
N LEU A 146 -31.06 -27.52 8.38
CA LEU A 146 -29.90 -27.36 9.24
C LEU A 146 -28.62 -27.06 8.45
N TRP A 147 -28.63 -27.20 7.13
CA TRP A 147 -27.42 -27.04 6.32
C TRP A 147 -27.61 -26.02 5.17
N ALA A 148 -26.59 -25.19 4.99
CA ALA A 148 -26.43 -24.30 3.84
C ALA A 148 -24.93 -24.10 3.53
N PRO A 149 -24.54 -23.67 2.32
CA PRO A 149 -23.14 -23.37 1.99
C PRO A 149 -22.43 -22.42 2.94
N SER A 150 -23.20 -21.53 3.58
CA SER A 150 -22.70 -20.58 4.58
C SER A 150 -22.14 -21.25 5.84
N VAL A 151 -22.56 -22.47 6.20
CA VAL A 151 -22.00 -23.24 7.32
C VAL A 151 -20.53 -23.56 7.04
N VAL A 152 -20.22 -24.04 5.82
CA VAL A 152 -18.85 -24.31 5.38
C VAL A 152 -18.00 -23.02 5.38
N ILE A 153 -18.58 -21.91 4.86
CA ILE A 153 -17.92 -20.61 4.81
C ILE A 153 -17.48 -20.19 6.22
N VAL A 154 -18.38 -20.26 7.20
CA VAL A 154 -18.12 -19.88 8.58
C VAL A 154 -17.02 -20.74 9.21
N ALA A 155 -17.13 -22.06 9.10
CA ALA A 155 -16.13 -22.99 9.67
C ALA A 155 -14.74 -22.78 9.07
N VAL A 156 -14.65 -22.72 7.74
CA VAL A 156 -13.38 -22.57 7.02
C VAL A 156 -12.76 -21.20 7.28
N ALA A 157 -13.54 -20.12 7.24
CA ALA A 157 -13.04 -18.78 7.54
C ALA A 157 -12.54 -18.65 8.99
N ALA A 158 -13.28 -19.23 9.94
CA ALA A 158 -12.90 -19.26 11.35
C ALA A 158 -11.57 -20.02 11.55
N ALA A 159 -11.41 -21.20 10.98
CA ALA A 159 -10.20 -22.01 11.09
C ALA A 159 -9.00 -21.35 10.41
N ALA A 160 -9.15 -20.94 9.15
CA ALA A 160 -8.08 -20.32 8.37
C ALA A 160 -7.64 -18.95 8.92
N SER A 161 -8.52 -18.28 9.69
CA SER A 161 -8.19 -17.02 10.36
C SER A 161 -6.93 -17.12 11.24
N ARG A 162 -6.64 -18.30 11.80
CA ARG A 162 -5.48 -18.49 12.69
C ARG A 162 -4.14 -18.28 11.97
N GLY A 163 -4.07 -18.58 10.68
CA GLY A 163 -2.88 -18.37 9.84
C GLY A 163 -2.69 -16.92 9.39
N LEU A 164 -3.57 -15.99 9.78
CA LEU A 164 -3.46 -14.59 9.46
C LEU A 164 -2.64 -13.82 10.51
N ALA A 165 -2.05 -12.71 10.07
CA ALA A 165 -1.49 -11.70 10.98
C ALA A 165 -2.56 -11.20 11.98
N PRO A 166 -2.20 -10.86 13.22
CA PRO A 166 -3.15 -10.59 14.30
C PRO A 166 -4.26 -9.60 13.95
N ALA A 167 -3.95 -8.46 13.32
CA ALA A 167 -4.94 -7.46 12.96
C ALA A 167 -5.98 -7.99 11.95
N HIS A 168 -5.56 -8.72 10.94
CA HIS A 168 -6.45 -9.33 9.94
C HIS A 168 -7.22 -10.52 10.52
N ARG A 169 -6.58 -11.30 11.40
CA ARG A 169 -7.22 -12.39 12.13
C ARG A 169 -8.38 -11.89 12.98
N ASP A 170 -8.12 -10.87 13.79
CA ASP A 170 -9.10 -10.32 14.72
C ASP A 170 -10.23 -9.62 13.94
N GLY A 171 -9.92 -8.92 12.84
CA GLY A 171 -10.92 -8.34 11.94
C GLY A 171 -11.80 -9.37 11.26
N LEU A 172 -11.23 -10.46 10.72
CA LEU A 172 -12.00 -11.53 10.08
C LEU A 172 -12.90 -12.25 11.09
N ARG A 173 -12.35 -12.61 12.26
CA ARG A 173 -13.12 -13.24 13.34
C ARG A 173 -14.29 -12.36 13.79
N ALA A 174 -14.04 -11.05 13.92
CA ALA A 174 -15.06 -10.08 14.25
C ALA A 174 -16.17 -10.00 13.21
N ALA A 175 -15.82 -9.99 11.93
CA ALA A 175 -16.79 -9.98 10.83
C ALA A 175 -17.63 -11.26 10.78
N VAL A 176 -16.99 -12.43 10.92
CA VAL A 176 -17.69 -13.73 10.96
C VAL A 176 -18.58 -13.82 12.19
N LEU A 177 -18.09 -13.40 13.36
CA LEU A 177 -18.90 -13.37 14.59
C LEU A 177 -20.11 -12.43 14.45
N ALA A 178 -19.92 -11.24 13.88
CA ALA A 178 -21.02 -10.30 13.66
C ALA A 178 -22.09 -10.89 12.73
N ALA A 179 -21.68 -11.55 11.65
CA ALA A 179 -22.59 -12.19 10.70
C ALA A 179 -23.37 -13.36 11.33
N VAL A 180 -22.69 -14.21 12.12
CA VAL A 180 -23.31 -15.35 12.83
C VAL A 180 -24.29 -14.85 13.88
N LEU A 181 -23.88 -13.87 14.70
CA LEU A 181 -24.77 -13.29 15.72
C LEU A 181 -25.97 -12.59 15.08
N ALA A 182 -25.77 -11.90 13.95
CA ALA A 182 -26.85 -11.25 13.25
C ALA A 182 -27.88 -12.26 12.71
N GLY A 183 -27.43 -13.40 12.16
CA GLY A 183 -28.29 -14.49 11.75
C GLY A 183 -29.10 -15.05 12.93
N LEU A 184 -28.44 -15.36 14.04
CA LEU A 184 -29.09 -15.88 15.26
C LEU A 184 -30.11 -14.88 15.85
N LEU A 185 -29.78 -13.58 15.85
CA LEU A 185 -30.63 -12.55 16.48
C LEU A 185 -31.80 -12.11 15.61
N ALA A 186 -31.65 -12.11 14.29
CA ALA A 186 -32.70 -11.65 13.36
C ALA A 186 -33.34 -12.79 12.56
N GLY A 187 -32.55 -13.69 11.98
CA GLY A 187 -33.05 -14.87 11.25
C GLY A 187 -33.75 -15.84 12.17
N GLY A 188 -33.03 -16.40 13.14
CA GLY A 188 -33.56 -17.31 14.15
C GLY A 188 -33.82 -18.74 13.65
N HIS A 189 -33.43 -19.06 12.41
CA HIS A 189 -33.63 -20.38 11.81
C HIS A 189 -32.61 -21.44 12.28
N GLY A 190 -32.93 -22.71 12.17
CA GLY A 190 -32.05 -23.82 12.54
C GLY A 190 -30.68 -23.78 11.84
N VAL A 191 -30.59 -23.28 10.63
CA VAL A 191 -29.33 -23.02 9.92
C VAL A 191 -28.46 -21.97 10.61
N ASP A 192 -29.04 -20.99 11.31
CA ASP A 192 -28.29 -19.96 12.04
C ASP A 192 -27.67 -20.55 13.31
N LEU A 193 -28.40 -21.44 13.99
CA LEU A 193 -27.82 -22.25 15.08
C LEU A 193 -26.62 -23.08 14.58
N THR A 194 -26.80 -23.72 13.43
CA THR A 194 -25.71 -24.51 12.81
C THR A 194 -24.50 -23.66 12.47
N ARG A 195 -24.67 -22.42 11.96
CA ARG A 195 -23.58 -21.44 11.74
C ARG A 195 -22.85 -21.07 13.04
N GLY A 196 -23.61 -20.90 14.15
CA GLY A 196 -23.06 -20.65 15.47
C GLY A 196 -22.15 -21.80 15.94
N VAL A 197 -22.61 -23.02 15.82
CA VAL A 197 -21.83 -24.24 16.14
C VAL A 197 -20.62 -24.36 15.20
N ALA A 198 -20.78 -24.07 13.90
CA ALA A 198 -19.71 -24.10 12.91
C ALA A 198 -18.59 -23.09 13.22
N LEU A 199 -18.93 -21.91 13.74
CA LEU A 199 -17.95 -20.95 14.21
C LEU A 199 -17.09 -21.51 15.34
N VAL A 200 -17.71 -22.11 16.35
CA VAL A 200 -17.01 -22.70 17.50
C VAL A 200 -16.11 -23.86 17.07
N ILE A 201 -16.66 -24.80 16.28
CA ILE A 201 -15.91 -25.94 15.75
C ILE A 201 -14.77 -25.47 14.85
N GLY A 202 -15.02 -24.51 13.94
CA GLY A 202 -14.01 -23.93 13.05
C GLY A 202 -12.86 -23.28 13.83
N LEU A 203 -13.13 -22.53 14.89
CA LEU A 203 -12.11 -21.97 15.77
C LEU A 203 -11.31 -23.06 16.49
N GLY A 204 -11.98 -24.15 16.93
CA GLY A 204 -11.35 -25.30 17.54
C GLY A 204 -10.43 -26.05 16.57
N LEU A 205 -10.93 -26.39 15.38
CA LEU A 205 -10.13 -27.03 14.32
C LEU A 205 -8.98 -26.15 13.89
N GLY A 206 -9.19 -24.84 13.82
CA GLY A 206 -8.10 -23.87 13.56
C GLY A 206 -6.99 -23.97 14.62
N ARG A 207 -7.33 -24.17 15.91
CA ARG A 207 -6.33 -24.37 16.98
C ARG A 207 -5.55 -25.65 16.84
N LEU A 208 -6.17 -26.69 16.36
CA LEU A 208 -5.57 -28.02 16.22
C LEU A 208 -4.72 -28.14 14.94
N LEU A 209 -5.20 -27.62 13.82
CA LEU A 209 -4.65 -27.92 12.50
C LEU A 209 -3.78 -26.79 11.92
N VAL A 210 -3.99 -25.53 12.36
CA VAL A 210 -3.33 -24.38 11.76
C VAL A 210 -2.31 -23.77 12.73
N PRO A 211 -1.02 -23.67 12.35
CA PRO A 211 -0.03 -23.01 13.19
C PRO A 211 -0.39 -21.54 13.41
N LEU A 212 -0.15 -21.05 14.60
CA LEU A 212 -0.36 -19.66 14.93
C LEU A 212 0.66 -18.81 14.17
N SER A 213 0.20 -17.85 13.41
CA SER A 213 1.08 -16.78 12.94
C SER A 213 1.65 -16.04 14.16
N ALA A 214 2.97 -15.99 14.26
CA ALA A 214 3.65 -15.33 15.39
C ALA A 214 3.17 -13.88 15.50
N ARG A 215 2.85 -13.44 16.71
CA ARG A 215 2.60 -12.01 16.97
C ARG A 215 3.94 -11.29 16.88
N PRO A 216 4.11 -10.32 15.99
CA PRO A 216 5.26 -9.45 16.06
C PRO A 216 5.27 -8.75 17.42
N ALA A 217 6.42 -8.73 18.08
CA ALA A 217 6.58 -8.12 19.42
C ALA A 217 6.18 -6.62 19.50
N TRP A 218 6.02 -5.98 18.33
CA TRP A 218 5.65 -4.57 18.20
C TRP A 218 4.14 -4.30 18.23
N GLN A 219 3.24 -5.33 18.14
CA GLN A 219 1.79 -5.11 18.15
C GLN A 219 1.24 -4.99 19.57
N ASP A 220 0.75 -3.80 19.91
CA ASP A 220 -0.09 -3.61 21.08
C ASP A 220 -1.52 -4.09 20.80
N ALA A 221 -1.93 -5.14 21.50
CA ALA A 221 -3.22 -5.80 21.30
C ALA A 221 -4.42 -4.96 21.76
N GLN A 222 -4.24 -3.97 22.65
CA GLN A 222 -5.38 -3.32 23.30
C GLN A 222 -6.08 -2.26 22.45
N ALA A 223 -5.33 -1.42 21.71
CA ALA A 223 -5.92 -0.33 20.93
C ALA A 223 -6.66 -0.81 19.67
N SER A 224 -6.16 -1.84 19.00
CA SER A 224 -6.84 -2.47 17.86
C SER A 224 -8.10 -3.22 18.29
N SER A 225 -8.03 -3.94 19.43
CA SER A 225 -9.16 -4.73 19.93
C SER A 225 -10.39 -3.87 20.29
N ALA A 226 -10.20 -2.66 20.87
CA ALA A 226 -11.30 -1.78 21.23
C ALA A 226 -12.12 -1.30 20.03
N ARG A 227 -11.44 -0.99 18.90
CA ARG A 227 -12.10 -0.57 17.65
C ARG A 227 -12.82 -1.73 16.98
N VAL A 228 -12.17 -2.89 16.94
CA VAL A 228 -12.74 -4.12 16.40
C VAL A 228 -13.98 -4.50 17.20
N VAL A 229 -13.94 -4.50 18.52
CA VAL A 229 -15.11 -4.78 19.38
C VAL A 229 -16.26 -3.81 19.10
N ALA A 230 -16.01 -2.49 19.07
CA ALA A 230 -17.04 -1.50 18.78
C ALA A 230 -17.66 -1.69 17.40
N ALA A 231 -16.82 -1.94 16.39
CA ALA A 231 -17.28 -2.20 15.02
C ALA A 231 -18.05 -3.52 14.90
N THR A 232 -17.64 -4.59 15.63
CA THR A 232 -18.35 -5.88 15.67
C THR A 232 -19.75 -5.71 16.24
N VAL A 233 -19.85 -5.08 17.38
CA VAL A 233 -21.14 -4.88 18.06
C VAL A 233 -22.10 -4.05 17.21
N LEU A 234 -21.61 -2.91 16.64
CA LEU A 234 -22.43 -2.10 15.74
C LEU A 234 -22.75 -2.83 14.45
N GLY A 235 -21.81 -3.60 13.91
CA GLY A 235 -21.99 -4.42 12.72
C GLY A 235 -23.03 -5.52 12.91
N THR A 236 -23.06 -6.15 14.09
CA THR A 236 -24.11 -7.13 14.45
C THR A 236 -25.49 -6.49 14.38
N VAL A 237 -25.69 -5.36 15.06
CA VAL A 237 -26.98 -4.64 15.03
C VAL A 237 -27.37 -4.22 13.60
N THR A 238 -26.39 -3.72 12.82
CA THR A 238 -26.63 -3.32 11.41
C THR A 238 -27.07 -4.50 10.56
N LEU A 239 -26.36 -5.63 10.64
CA LEU A 239 -26.66 -6.84 9.89
C LEU A 239 -27.99 -7.48 10.35
N SER A 240 -28.28 -7.47 11.66
CA SER A 240 -29.56 -7.96 12.19
C SER A 240 -30.72 -7.16 11.61
N TRP A 241 -30.62 -5.83 11.60
CA TRP A 241 -31.65 -5.00 11.02
C TRP A 241 -31.80 -5.23 9.51
N TRP A 242 -30.68 -5.36 8.79
CA TRP A 242 -30.72 -5.63 7.36
C TRP A 242 -31.40 -6.99 7.07
N ILE A 243 -31.08 -8.04 7.82
CA ILE A 243 -31.72 -9.35 7.70
C ILE A 243 -33.22 -9.22 7.98
N ALA A 244 -33.61 -8.61 9.09
CA ALA A 244 -35.01 -8.40 9.45
C ALA A 244 -35.80 -7.59 8.41
N ALA A 245 -35.16 -6.62 7.75
CA ALA A 245 -35.82 -5.79 6.73
C ALA A 245 -35.98 -6.50 5.37
N VAL A 246 -35.12 -7.50 5.06
CA VAL A 246 -35.10 -8.17 3.77
C VAL A 246 -35.77 -9.56 3.81
N SER A 247 -35.68 -10.27 4.96
CA SER A 247 -36.27 -11.58 5.14
C SER A 247 -37.68 -11.47 5.66
N GLY A 248 -38.66 -11.84 4.85
CA GLY A 248 -40.08 -11.83 5.27
C GLY A 248 -40.45 -12.92 6.27
N ASP A 249 -39.58 -13.90 6.47
CA ASP A 249 -39.73 -15.08 7.31
C ASP A 249 -38.81 -15.07 8.56
N ALA A 250 -38.20 -13.92 8.87
CA ALA A 250 -37.34 -13.77 10.03
C ALA A 250 -38.12 -13.97 11.35
N VAL A 251 -37.68 -14.89 12.19
CA VAL A 251 -38.31 -15.26 13.46
C VAL A 251 -37.43 -14.99 14.69
N GLY A 252 -36.23 -14.49 14.48
CA GLY A 252 -35.28 -14.19 15.53
C GLY A 252 -35.72 -13.02 16.44
N VAL A 253 -35.05 -12.89 17.58
CA VAL A 253 -35.32 -11.87 18.62
C VAL A 253 -35.34 -10.44 18.08
N LEU A 254 -34.57 -10.12 17.05
CA LEU A 254 -34.53 -8.80 16.42
C LEU A 254 -35.32 -8.71 15.11
N SER A 255 -36.14 -9.71 14.77
CA SER A 255 -36.96 -9.72 13.54
C SER A 255 -37.87 -8.50 13.43
N MET A 256 -38.43 -8.05 14.51
CA MET A 256 -39.28 -6.85 14.57
C MET A 256 -38.60 -5.55 14.16
N MET A 257 -37.28 -5.49 14.14
CA MET A 257 -36.56 -4.30 13.68
C MET A 257 -36.86 -3.97 12.20
N GLY A 258 -37.26 -4.97 11.40
CA GLY A 258 -37.61 -4.79 9.99
C GLY A 258 -38.84 -3.92 9.76
N THR A 259 -39.75 -3.86 10.75
CA THR A 259 -41.04 -3.13 10.68
C THR A 259 -41.04 -1.79 11.41
N LEU A 260 -39.93 -1.41 12.09
CA LEU A 260 -39.86 -0.19 12.90
C LEU A 260 -39.96 1.10 12.09
N LEU A 261 -39.49 1.11 10.86
CA LEU A 261 -39.43 2.28 9.99
C LEU A 261 -39.93 1.93 8.61
N ASP A 262 -40.42 2.92 7.87
CA ASP A 262 -40.71 2.77 6.47
C ASP A 262 -39.44 2.39 5.66
N PRO A 263 -39.57 1.77 4.46
CA PRO A 263 -38.45 1.28 3.70
C PRO A 263 -37.38 2.36 3.36
N GLY A 264 -37.82 3.61 3.12
CA GLY A 264 -36.91 4.72 2.81
C GLY A 264 -36.07 5.14 4.02
N ALA A 265 -36.69 5.28 5.17
CA ALA A 265 -36.00 5.58 6.43
C ALA A 265 -35.09 4.43 6.85
N THR A 266 -35.52 3.18 6.67
CA THR A 266 -34.70 1.98 6.93
C THR A 266 -33.42 2.00 6.11
N VAL A 267 -33.46 2.26 4.81
CA VAL A 267 -32.27 2.39 3.95
C VAL A 267 -31.35 3.52 4.42
N GLY A 268 -31.92 4.65 4.82
CA GLY A 268 -31.15 5.78 5.34
C GLY A 268 -30.39 5.45 6.62
N VAL A 269 -31.05 4.82 7.59
CA VAL A 269 -30.42 4.43 8.87
C VAL A 269 -29.39 3.32 8.67
N LEU A 270 -29.68 2.30 7.85
CA LEU A 270 -28.71 1.26 7.52
C LEU A 270 -27.46 1.83 6.81
N GLY A 271 -27.65 2.78 5.89
CA GLY A 271 -26.55 3.50 5.24
C GLY A 271 -25.68 4.25 6.27
N ALA A 272 -26.30 4.95 7.22
CA ALA A 272 -25.58 5.65 8.29
C ALA A 272 -24.81 4.68 9.19
N LEU A 273 -25.42 3.54 9.55
CA LEU A 273 -24.78 2.50 10.37
C LEU A 273 -23.58 1.86 9.64
N ILE A 274 -23.69 1.54 8.35
CA ILE A 274 -22.59 1.02 7.55
C ILE A 274 -21.43 2.02 7.50
N VAL A 275 -21.73 3.29 7.28
CA VAL A 275 -20.73 4.37 7.32
C VAL A 275 -20.10 4.47 8.70
N ALA A 276 -20.89 4.38 9.78
CA ALA A 276 -20.39 4.40 11.16
C ALA A 276 -19.43 3.24 11.43
N VAL A 277 -19.78 2.01 11.06
CA VAL A 277 -18.90 0.82 11.18
C VAL A 277 -17.57 1.04 10.44
N ALA A 278 -17.63 1.52 9.20
CA ALA A 278 -16.44 1.79 8.40
C ALA A 278 -15.54 2.88 9.01
N LEU A 279 -16.14 3.91 9.62
CA LEU A 279 -15.43 4.99 10.30
C LEU A 279 -14.88 4.56 11.67
N LEU A 280 -15.58 3.68 12.40
CA LEU A 280 -15.10 3.07 13.66
C LEU A 280 -13.87 2.21 13.42
N LEU A 281 -13.86 1.36 12.39
CA LEU A 281 -12.69 0.56 12.01
C LEU A 281 -11.49 1.45 11.68
N ARG A 282 -11.74 2.65 11.11
CA ARG A 282 -10.69 3.64 10.85
C ARG A 282 -10.33 4.51 12.06
N GLY A 283 -10.93 4.26 13.23
CA GLY A 283 -10.70 5.04 14.45
C GLY A 283 -11.18 6.50 14.39
N ARG A 284 -12.12 6.82 13.49
CA ARG A 284 -12.61 8.19 13.33
C ARG A 284 -13.69 8.51 14.35
N ARG A 285 -13.56 9.67 15.04
CA ARG A 285 -14.54 10.17 16.02
C ARG A 285 -15.95 10.33 15.43
N LEU A 286 -16.04 10.69 14.14
CA LEU A 286 -17.33 10.81 13.46
C LEU A 286 -18.10 9.48 13.44
N GLY A 287 -17.42 8.34 13.21
CA GLY A 287 -18.05 7.03 13.28
C GLY A 287 -18.61 6.70 14.66
N PHE A 288 -17.90 7.09 15.72
CA PHE A 288 -18.39 6.96 17.10
C PHE A 288 -19.66 7.80 17.32
N VAL A 289 -19.69 9.07 16.89
CA VAL A 289 -20.85 9.95 17.05
C VAL A 289 -22.05 9.42 16.28
N ILE A 290 -21.87 9.03 15.00
CA ILE A 290 -22.98 8.48 14.19
C ILE A 290 -23.48 7.17 14.79
N GLY A 291 -22.58 6.27 15.23
CA GLY A 291 -22.95 4.99 15.83
C GLY A 291 -23.74 5.16 17.12
N VAL A 292 -23.31 6.06 18.01
CA VAL A 292 -24.02 6.37 19.25
C VAL A 292 -25.39 6.98 18.96
N ALA A 293 -25.46 7.96 18.04
CA ALA A 293 -26.76 8.61 17.68
C ALA A 293 -27.74 7.60 17.08
N ALA A 294 -27.26 6.71 16.19
CA ALA A 294 -28.10 5.67 15.59
C ALA A 294 -28.60 4.65 16.65
N LEU A 295 -27.72 4.21 17.57
CA LEU A 295 -28.12 3.28 18.62
C LEU A 295 -29.10 3.91 19.61
N LEU A 296 -28.94 5.21 19.96
CA LEU A 296 -29.89 5.95 20.77
C LEU A 296 -31.24 6.04 20.06
N LEU A 297 -31.26 6.35 18.76
CA LEU A 297 -32.47 6.37 17.94
C LEU A 297 -33.17 5.00 17.96
N ILE A 298 -32.43 3.92 17.68
CA ILE A 298 -32.95 2.55 17.65
C ILE A 298 -33.53 2.18 19.03
N THR A 299 -32.75 2.39 20.08
CA THR A 299 -33.20 2.08 21.46
C THR A 299 -34.43 2.89 21.83
N GLY A 300 -34.48 4.17 21.45
CA GLY A 300 -35.62 5.04 21.68
C GLY A 300 -36.87 4.63 20.89
N LEU A 301 -36.72 4.26 19.61
CA LEU A 301 -37.81 3.75 18.77
C LEU A 301 -38.37 2.42 19.32
N LEU A 302 -37.50 1.52 19.74
CA LEU A 302 -37.94 0.27 20.37
C LEU A 302 -38.67 0.52 21.69
N ALA A 303 -38.14 1.40 22.55
CA ALA A 303 -38.78 1.77 23.78
C ALA A 303 -40.17 2.37 23.51
N TRP A 304 -40.28 3.31 22.56
CA TRP A 304 -41.53 3.89 22.14
C TRP A 304 -42.51 2.85 21.58
N TYR A 305 -42.07 1.98 20.70
CA TYR A 305 -42.85 0.92 20.10
C TYR A 305 -43.45 -0.01 21.15
N TYR A 306 -42.68 -0.48 22.12
CA TYR A 306 -43.13 -1.39 23.15
C TYR A 306 -43.89 -0.73 24.30
N THR A 307 -43.85 0.61 24.47
CA THR A 307 -44.59 1.32 25.50
C THR A 307 -45.90 1.94 25.01
N VAL A 308 -45.92 2.41 23.75
CA VAL A 308 -47.08 3.16 23.23
C VAL A 308 -48.03 2.24 22.45
N ILE A 309 -47.55 1.34 21.63
CA ILE A 309 -48.37 0.47 20.78
C ILE A 309 -49.24 -0.51 21.60
N PRO A 310 -48.75 -1.16 22.67
CA PRO A 310 -49.59 -2.03 23.50
C PRO A 310 -50.76 -1.35 24.20
N LEU A 311 -50.79 -0.01 24.23
CA LEU A 311 -51.92 0.76 24.77
C LEU A 311 -53.08 0.91 23.79
N THR A 312 -52.95 0.43 22.54
CA THR A 312 -54.00 0.39 21.54
C THR A 312 -54.68 -0.99 21.59
N GLU A 313 -56.00 -1.02 21.78
CA GLU A 313 -56.79 -2.25 22.05
C GLU A 313 -56.65 -3.35 21.01
N ASP A 314 -56.50 -3.05 19.71
CA ASP A 314 -56.43 -4.00 18.63
C ASP A 314 -55.11 -4.80 18.61
N TRP A 315 -54.04 -4.25 19.13
CA TRP A 315 -52.74 -4.91 19.11
C TRP A 315 -52.58 -5.93 20.25
N PHE A 316 -53.18 -5.66 21.38
CA PHE A 316 -53.15 -6.54 22.55
C PHE A 316 -53.89 -7.86 22.29
N THR A 317 -54.99 -7.81 21.61
CA THR A 317 -55.77 -9.03 21.24
C THR A 317 -55.04 -9.94 20.24
N TRP A 318 -54.29 -9.38 19.30
CA TRP A 318 -53.50 -10.15 18.35
C TRP A 318 -52.26 -10.82 19.02
N SER A 319 -51.55 -10.13 19.87
CA SER A 319 -50.35 -10.65 20.56
C SER A 319 -50.68 -11.73 21.58
N ALA A 320 -51.78 -11.60 22.31
CA ALA A 320 -52.23 -12.55 23.33
C ALA A 320 -52.64 -13.93 22.76
N THR A 321 -52.97 -14.00 21.49
CA THR A 321 -53.37 -15.27 20.81
C THR A 321 -52.19 -16.05 20.24
N THR A 322 -51.02 -15.42 20.04
CA THR A 322 -49.89 -16.02 19.36
C THR A 322 -48.68 -16.33 20.24
N TRP A 323 -48.54 -15.67 21.42
CA TRP A 323 -47.41 -15.83 22.32
C TRP A 323 -47.86 -16.12 23.74
N THR A 324 -47.11 -16.96 24.46
CA THR A 324 -47.35 -17.23 25.86
C THR A 324 -47.03 -16.02 26.74
N GLU A 325 -47.61 -15.93 27.94
CA GLU A 325 -47.39 -14.84 28.88
C GLU A 325 -45.91 -14.65 29.28
N VAL A 326 -45.09 -15.70 29.16
CA VAL A 326 -43.66 -15.70 29.51
C VAL A 326 -42.79 -15.33 28.33
N GLU A 327 -43.13 -15.76 27.11
CA GLU A 327 -42.30 -15.57 25.89
C GLU A 327 -42.35 -14.11 25.42
N TRP A 328 -43.48 -13.46 25.50
CA TRP A 328 -43.63 -12.06 25.11
C TRP A 328 -42.72 -11.08 25.87
N PRO A 329 -42.68 -11.07 27.23
CA PRO A 329 -41.79 -10.23 28.00
C PRO A 329 -40.29 -10.53 27.71
N VAL A 330 -39.96 -11.78 27.50
CA VAL A 330 -38.56 -12.18 27.15
C VAL A 330 -38.16 -11.64 25.79
N LEU A 331 -39.02 -11.75 24.79
CA LEU A 331 -38.78 -11.21 23.45
C LEU A 331 -38.64 -9.69 23.50
N MET A 332 -39.55 -8.96 24.19
CA MET A 332 -39.47 -7.51 24.36
C MET A 332 -38.16 -7.09 25.03
N LEU A 333 -37.82 -7.71 26.17
CA LEU A 333 -36.63 -7.38 26.92
C LEU A 333 -35.36 -7.65 26.10
N SER A 334 -35.29 -8.77 25.41
CA SER A 334 -34.11 -9.11 24.59
C SER A 334 -33.95 -8.21 23.37
N THR A 335 -35.06 -7.85 22.71
CA THR A 335 -35.06 -6.91 21.58
C THR A 335 -34.55 -5.53 21.97
N TRP A 336 -34.96 -5.03 23.14
CA TRP A 336 -34.48 -3.75 23.65
C TRP A 336 -33.04 -3.84 24.20
N LEU A 337 -32.71 -4.93 24.90
CA LEU A 337 -31.42 -5.12 25.59
C LEU A 337 -30.23 -5.15 24.61
N VAL A 338 -30.38 -5.76 23.44
CA VAL A 338 -29.29 -5.91 22.48
C VAL A 338 -28.72 -4.56 22.00
N PRO A 339 -29.52 -3.61 21.46
CA PRO A 339 -28.99 -2.30 21.07
C PRO A 339 -28.56 -1.45 22.29
N ALA A 340 -29.20 -1.60 23.48
CA ALA A 340 -28.78 -0.95 24.70
C ALA A 340 -27.38 -1.42 25.16
N VAL A 341 -27.13 -2.72 25.17
CA VAL A 341 -25.80 -3.28 25.47
C VAL A 341 -24.77 -2.82 24.43
N ALA A 342 -25.14 -2.80 23.15
CA ALA A 342 -24.30 -2.26 22.10
C ALA A 342 -23.88 -0.80 22.38
N LEU A 343 -24.82 0.02 22.78
CA LEU A 343 -24.59 1.41 23.17
C LEU A 343 -23.64 1.52 24.37
N VAL A 344 -23.85 0.74 25.43
CA VAL A 344 -22.97 0.70 26.59
C VAL A 344 -21.55 0.29 26.23
N VAL A 345 -21.39 -0.76 25.42
CA VAL A 345 -20.07 -1.24 24.97
C VAL A 345 -19.35 -0.16 24.17
N ILE A 346 -20.03 0.52 23.25
CA ILE A 346 -19.42 1.60 22.46
C ILE A 346 -19.03 2.79 23.35
N LEU A 347 -19.90 3.20 24.29
CA LEU A 347 -19.63 4.29 25.25
C LEU A 347 -18.45 3.96 26.19
N ALA A 348 -18.34 2.72 26.66
CA ALA A 348 -17.22 2.26 27.47
C ALA A 348 -15.87 2.38 26.73
N ARG A 349 -15.89 2.30 25.39
CA ARG A 349 -14.69 2.41 24.54
C ARG A 349 -14.42 3.82 24.02
N ARG A 350 -15.16 4.84 24.47
CA ARG A 350 -15.07 6.24 24.00
C ARG A 350 -13.66 6.81 23.99
N ARG A 351 -12.81 6.43 24.97
CA ARG A 351 -11.42 6.89 25.07
C ARG A 351 -10.56 6.49 23.86
N SER A 352 -10.88 5.42 23.17
CA SER A 352 -10.16 4.95 21.97
C SER A 352 -10.43 5.80 20.71
N PHE A 353 -11.43 6.69 20.76
CA PHE A 353 -11.85 7.56 19.66
C PHE A 353 -11.63 9.06 19.95
N THR A 354 -11.06 9.44 21.11
CA THR A 354 -10.71 10.84 21.41
C THR A 354 -9.46 11.24 20.66
N LYS A 355 -9.47 12.43 20.04
CA LYS A 355 -8.25 13.07 19.54
C LYS A 355 -7.42 13.46 20.77
N ARG A 356 -6.31 12.78 21.01
CA ARG A 356 -5.27 13.35 21.83
C ARG A 356 -4.70 14.55 21.07
N ALA A 357 -4.58 15.68 21.73
CA ALA A 357 -4.16 16.93 21.12
C ALA A 357 -2.84 16.77 20.37
N VAL A 358 -2.93 16.73 19.02
CA VAL A 358 -1.76 16.67 18.11
C VAL A 358 -1.16 18.07 17.93
N ALA A 359 -1.69 19.08 18.62
CA ALA A 359 -1.41 20.47 18.31
C ALA A 359 -0.23 21.11 19.07
N GLU A 360 0.23 20.54 20.20
CA GLU A 360 1.18 21.23 21.09
C GLU A 360 2.67 20.95 20.85
N GLU A 361 3.02 19.97 20.02
CA GLU A 361 4.42 19.54 19.88
C GLU A 361 5.13 20.03 18.60
N ARG A 362 4.52 20.84 17.75
CA ARG A 362 5.03 21.03 16.38
C ARG A 362 6.28 21.92 16.26
N SER A 363 6.49 22.93 17.08
CA SER A 363 7.65 23.83 16.99
C SER A 363 8.86 23.30 17.77
N ALA A 364 8.66 22.84 18.99
CA ALA A 364 9.72 22.23 19.79
C ALA A 364 10.22 20.90 19.17
N GLY A 365 9.36 20.20 18.44
CA GLY A 365 9.71 18.96 17.75
C GLY A 365 10.75 19.13 16.65
N ARG A 366 10.72 20.23 15.88
CA ARG A 366 11.66 20.46 14.79
C ARG A 366 13.11 20.65 15.30
N GLU A 367 13.30 21.46 16.33
CA GLU A 367 14.65 21.71 16.91
C GLU A 367 15.23 20.43 17.50
N ARG A 368 14.43 19.65 18.21
CA ARG A 368 14.84 18.35 18.76
C ARG A 368 15.21 17.36 17.65
N VAL A 369 14.42 17.31 16.55
CA VAL A 369 14.72 16.45 15.39
C VAL A 369 15.99 16.89 14.71
N LEU A 370 16.21 18.19 14.50
CA LEU A 370 17.44 18.71 13.90
C LEU A 370 18.66 18.36 14.77
N ALA A 371 18.55 18.55 16.07
CA ALA A 371 19.62 18.18 17.00
C ALA A 371 19.89 16.66 17.00
N GLN A 372 18.85 15.83 16.88
CA GLN A 372 18.99 14.37 16.77
C GLN A 372 19.59 13.98 15.41
N LEU A 373 19.14 14.63 14.32
CA LEU A 373 19.63 14.40 12.97
C LEU A 373 21.15 14.66 12.87
N MET A 374 21.61 15.78 13.44
CA MET A 374 23.02 16.13 13.46
C MET A 374 23.90 15.08 14.17
N ARG A 375 23.35 14.27 15.08
CA ARG A 375 24.07 13.26 15.85
C ARG A 375 23.89 11.83 15.34
N SER A 376 23.10 11.65 14.30
CA SER A 376 22.67 10.34 13.81
C SER A 376 23.01 10.16 12.34
N ASP A 377 22.74 8.99 11.83
CA ASP A 377 22.71 8.70 10.41
C ASP A 377 21.27 8.41 9.95
N ALA A 378 20.66 9.38 9.30
CA ALA A 378 19.31 9.27 8.76
C ALA A 378 19.28 9.22 7.21
N GLY A 379 20.42 8.91 6.61
CA GLY A 379 20.60 8.88 5.16
C GLY A 379 20.52 10.27 4.50
N SER A 380 20.61 10.27 3.19
CA SER A 380 20.59 11.48 2.35
C SER A 380 19.27 12.26 2.43
N LEU A 381 18.15 11.60 2.70
CA LEU A 381 16.82 12.18 2.72
C LEU A 381 16.36 12.59 4.15
N GLY A 382 17.16 12.33 5.17
CA GLY A 382 16.79 12.51 6.57
C GLY A 382 16.37 13.93 6.94
N PHE A 383 16.97 14.94 6.32
CA PHE A 383 16.62 16.35 6.56
C PHE A 383 15.16 16.69 6.21
N MET A 384 14.53 15.97 5.26
CA MET A 384 13.12 16.15 4.92
C MET A 384 12.18 15.86 6.11
N GLY A 385 12.66 15.14 7.11
CA GLY A 385 11.97 14.93 8.39
C GLY A 385 11.73 16.19 9.21
N THR A 386 12.51 17.26 8.97
CA THR A 386 12.36 18.56 9.66
C THR A 386 11.25 19.43 9.07
N TRP A 387 10.71 19.09 7.90
CA TRP A 387 9.77 19.90 7.15
C TRP A 387 8.41 20.04 7.84
N SER A 388 7.75 21.16 7.55
CA SER A 388 6.43 21.47 8.08
C SER A 388 5.40 20.39 7.71
N GLY A 389 4.50 20.08 8.66
CA GLY A 389 3.47 19.04 8.49
C GLY A 389 3.90 17.64 8.91
N SER A 390 5.15 17.43 9.30
CA SER A 390 5.61 16.20 9.95
C SER A 390 5.31 16.25 11.45
N SER A 391 4.93 15.09 12.00
CA SER A 391 4.90 14.80 13.43
C SER A 391 6.17 14.04 13.78
N HIS A 392 6.64 14.18 15.01
CA HIS A 392 7.86 13.56 15.46
C HIS A 392 7.59 12.63 16.64
N TRP A 393 8.19 11.48 16.61
CA TRP A 393 8.26 10.55 17.73
C TRP A 393 9.71 10.41 18.17
N PHE A 394 9.93 10.42 19.48
CA PHE A 394 11.25 10.25 20.08
C PHE A 394 11.25 9.03 20.99
N ALA A 395 12.27 8.21 20.89
CA ALA A 395 12.43 7.01 21.70
C ALA A 395 12.53 7.34 23.20
N ALA A 396 13.19 8.45 23.55
CA ALA A 396 13.33 8.92 24.92
C ALA A 396 12.01 9.29 25.62
N ASP A 397 10.95 9.60 24.86
CA ASP A 397 9.66 10.01 25.42
C ASP A 397 8.80 8.80 25.87
N GLU A 398 9.23 7.56 25.62
CA GLU A 398 8.50 6.33 25.96
C GLU A 398 9.05 5.61 27.21
N GLY A 399 9.66 6.33 28.13
CA GLY A 399 10.02 5.83 29.47
C GLY A 399 11.49 5.51 29.68
N ASP A 400 12.35 5.61 28.65
CA ASP A 400 13.78 5.52 28.75
C ASP A 400 14.44 6.80 28.24
N PRO A 401 14.82 7.74 29.14
CA PRO A 401 15.44 9.00 28.76
C PRO A 401 16.81 8.83 28.07
N SER A 402 17.44 7.67 28.22
CA SER A 402 18.70 7.35 27.55
C SER A 402 18.51 6.85 26.11
N ALA A 403 17.30 6.43 25.74
CA ALA A 403 16.99 5.92 24.40
C ALA A 403 17.22 7.00 23.35
N ARG A 404 18.02 6.68 22.34
CA ARG A 404 18.41 7.59 21.27
C ARG A 404 17.73 7.17 19.98
N GLY A 405 17.02 8.10 19.37
CA GLY A 405 16.37 7.89 18.08
C GLY A 405 15.07 8.66 17.97
N ALA A 406 14.75 9.02 16.75
CA ALA A 406 13.50 9.69 16.40
C ALA A 406 12.97 9.19 15.07
N VAL A 407 11.67 9.38 14.83
CA VAL A 407 11.02 9.13 13.56
C VAL A 407 10.14 10.31 13.21
N ALA A 408 10.37 10.89 12.03
CA ALA A 408 9.50 11.89 11.45
C ALA A 408 8.42 11.20 10.59
N TYR A 409 7.15 11.54 10.78
CA TYR A 409 6.06 10.90 10.05
C TYR A 409 4.88 11.84 9.81
N ARG A 410 4.09 11.55 8.78
CA ARG A 410 2.78 12.18 8.53
C ARG A 410 1.66 11.17 8.77
N SER A 411 0.65 11.57 9.51
CA SER A 411 -0.50 10.71 9.79
C SER A 411 -1.64 11.01 8.81
N ALA A 412 -1.99 10.03 7.97
CA ALA A 412 -3.11 10.13 7.03
C ALA A 412 -3.78 8.76 6.86
N HIS A 413 -5.12 8.74 6.78
CA HIS A 413 -5.92 7.52 6.50
C HIS A 413 -5.61 6.32 7.42
N GLY A 414 -5.23 6.57 8.69
CA GLY A 414 -4.85 5.51 9.63
C GLY A 414 -3.44 4.96 9.44
N VAL A 415 -2.62 5.61 8.62
CA VAL A 415 -1.22 5.28 8.37
C VAL A 415 -0.32 6.34 8.96
N ALA A 416 0.75 5.93 9.64
CA ALA A 416 1.90 6.76 9.99
C ALA A 416 2.98 6.56 8.92
N LEU A 417 3.01 7.47 7.96
CA LEU A 417 3.91 7.43 6.82
C LEU A 417 5.20 8.19 7.15
N THR A 418 6.34 7.49 7.25
CA THR A 418 7.62 8.13 7.50
C THR A 418 8.22 8.70 6.21
N VAL A 419 9.20 9.56 6.39
CA VAL A 419 10.08 10.07 5.34
C VAL A 419 11.50 9.65 5.69
N SER A 420 12.18 8.95 4.75
CA SER A 420 13.56 8.51 4.95
C SER A 420 13.75 7.46 6.05
N ASP A 421 15.02 7.17 6.35
CA ASP A 421 15.44 6.26 7.40
C ASP A 421 15.06 6.77 8.80
N PRO A 422 15.02 5.89 9.82
CA PRO A 422 14.92 6.34 11.20
C PRO A 422 16.11 7.23 11.56
N ILE A 423 15.85 8.32 12.29
CA ILE A 423 16.88 9.29 12.73
C ILE A 423 17.56 8.69 13.94
N ALA A 424 18.51 7.80 13.71
CA ALA A 424 19.20 7.05 14.74
C ALA A 424 20.61 6.62 14.26
N SER A 425 21.50 6.34 15.19
CA SER A 425 22.75 5.64 14.86
C SER A 425 22.44 4.24 14.32
N ALA A 426 23.38 3.59 13.65
CA ALA A 426 23.21 2.21 13.19
C ALA A 426 22.89 1.24 14.34
N ALA A 427 23.45 1.48 15.53
CA ALA A 427 23.20 0.69 16.73
C ALA A 427 21.79 0.89 17.30
N ASP A 428 21.27 2.12 17.26
CA ASP A 428 19.98 2.48 17.84
C ASP A 428 18.79 2.28 16.88
N ALA A 429 19.03 2.18 15.56
CA ALA A 429 18.01 2.06 14.55
C ALA A 429 17.05 0.87 14.77
N PRO A 430 17.51 -0.34 15.15
CA PRO A 430 16.62 -1.46 15.43
C PRO A 430 15.66 -1.19 16.59
N ALA A 431 16.13 -0.58 17.67
CA ALA A 431 15.31 -0.21 18.82
C ALA A 431 14.30 0.89 18.46
N THR A 432 14.75 1.88 17.67
CA THR A 432 13.94 3.00 17.16
C THR A 432 12.80 2.49 16.28
N ILE A 433 13.08 1.60 15.33
CA ILE A 433 12.06 1.00 14.44
C ILE A 433 11.01 0.24 15.27
N ARG A 434 11.46 -0.63 16.19
CA ARG A 434 10.55 -1.42 17.05
C ARG A 434 9.73 -0.52 17.99
N GLY A 435 10.34 0.52 18.57
CA GLY A 435 9.67 1.50 19.42
C GLY A 435 8.60 2.27 18.65
N PHE A 436 8.92 2.82 17.49
CA PHE A 436 7.95 3.51 16.66
C PHE A 436 6.82 2.61 16.18
N ALA A 437 7.09 1.35 15.85
CA ALA A 437 6.07 0.39 15.50
C ALA A 437 5.08 0.14 16.65
N ARG A 438 5.58 0.01 17.91
CA ARG A 438 4.72 -0.07 19.12
C ARG A 438 3.88 1.20 19.30
N HIS A 439 4.50 2.37 19.17
CA HIS A 439 3.81 3.66 19.24
C HIS A 439 2.65 3.77 18.24
N CYS A 440 2.89 3.37 16.98
CA CYS A 440 1.85 3.34 15.96
C CYS A 440 0.72 2.38 16.33
N SER A 441 1.08 1.17 16.79
CA SER A 441 0.10 0.16 17.19
C SER A 441 -0.78 0.64 18.33
N ALA A 442 -0.20 1.26 19.37
CA ALA A 442 -0.94 1.84 20.51
C ALA A 442 -1.94 2.91 20.07
N ARG A 443 -1.67 3.61 18.96
CA ARG A 443 -2.56 4.63 18.37
C ARG A 443 -3.46 4.11 17.25
N GLY A 444 -3.35 2.83 16.91
CA GLY A 444 -4.08 2.18 15.82
C GLY A 444 -3.70 2.75 14.45
N LEU A 445 -2.45 3.12 14.30
CA LEU A 445 -1.87 3.53 13.04
C LEU A 445 -1.08 2.37 12.43
N VAL A 446 -1.09 2.28 11.11
CA VAL A 446 -0.22 1.38 10.37
C VAL A 446 1.11 2.10 10.13
N PRO A 447 2.25 1.62 10.67
CA PRO A 447 3.54 2.21 10.36
C PRO A 447 3.95 1.86 8.93
N ALA A 448 4.42 2.85 8.18
CA ALA A 448 4.92 2.68 6.82
C ALA A 448 6.20 3.48 6.66
N PHE A 449 7.34 2.78 6.63
CA PHE A 449 8.64 3.39 6.40
C PHE A 449 8.86 3.55 4.89
N TYR A 450 8.86 4.79 4.42
CA TYR A 450 8.92 5.13 3.00
C TYR A 450 10.22 5.83 2.64
N SER A 451 10.78 5.46 1.49
CA SER A 451 12.07 5.96 0.98
C SER A 451 13.24 5.70 1.94
N ILE A 452 13.32 4.47 2.47
CA ILE A 452 14.42 4.01 3.31
C ILE A 452 15.50 3.33 2.49
N HIS A 453 16.74 3.45 2.95
CA HIS A 453 17.90 2.76 2.37
C HIS A 453 17.97 1.29 2.82
N SER A 454 18.89 0.53 2.23
CA SER A 454 19.01 -0.91 2.49
C SER A 454 19.56 -1.27 3.87
N ARG A 455 20.18 -0.33 4.59
CA ARG A 455 20.84 -0.56 5.88
C ARG A 455 19.95 -1.28 6.89
N ASP A 456 18.71 -0.82 7.04
CA ASP A 456 17.80 -1.30 8.08
C ASP A 456 16.85 -2.42 7.62
N LEU A 457 16.97 -2.90 6.38
CA LEU A 457 16.14 -4.00 5.83
C LEU A 457 16.18 -5.28 6.67
N PRO A 458 17.31 -5.70 7.28
CA PRO A 458 17.34 -6.86 8.15
C PRO A 458 16.37 -6.75 9.33
N VAL A 459 16.22 -5.57 9.92
CA VAL A 459 15.29 -5.33 11.05
C VAL A 459 13.84 -5.54 10.62
N PHE A 460 13.46 -5.07 9.44
CA PHE A 460 12.13 -5.29 8.90
C PHE A 460 11.87 -6.75 8.54
N ALA A 461 12.89 -7.47 8.07
CA ALA A 461 12.81 -8.91 7.82
C ALA A 461 12.59 -9.70 9.11
N GLU A 462 13.31 -9.38 10.20
CA GLU A 462 13.09 -9.97 11.53
C GLU A 462 11.68 -9.69 12.06
N LEU A 463 11.13 -8.51 11.79
CA LEU A 463 9.75 -8.15 12.14
C LEU A 463 8.70 -8.86 11.25
N GLY A 464 9.12 -9.57 10.20
CA GLY A 464 8.23 -10.22 9.23
C GLY A 464 7.47 -9.23 8.36
N TRP A 465 8.01 -8.02 8.15
CA TRP A 465 7.38 -6.98 7.35
C TRP A 465 7.59 -7.20 5.85
N SER A 466 6.65 -6.69 5.08
CA SER A 466 6.77 -6.62 3.62
C SER A 466 7.65 -5.45 3.23
N VAL A 467 8.63 -5.71 2.37
CA VAL A 467 9.56 -4.70 1.87
C VAL A 467 9.46 -4.65 0.34
N THR A 468 9.25 -3.46 -0.22
CA THR A 468 9.01 -3.24 -1.65
C THR A 468 9.87 -2.09 -2.16
N PRO A 469 10.61 -2.22 -3.29
CA PRO A 469 11.34 -1.12 -3.88
C PRO A 469 10.37 -0.07 -4.44
N VAL A 470 10.66 1.23 -4.21
CA VAL A 470 9.76 2.33 -4.59
C VAL A 470 10.42 3.42 -5.43
N ALA A 471 11.75 3.55 -5.37
CA ALA A 471 12.50 4.55 -6.12
C ALA A 471 13.95 4.13 -6.29
N GLU A 472 14.66 4.79 -7.21
CA GLU A 472 16.12 4.76 -7.33
C GLU A 472 16.67 6.15 -7.00
N GLU A 473 17.61 6.22 -6.08
CA GLU A 473 18.36 7.42 -5.74
C GLU A 473 19.67 7.44 -6.52
N ALA A 474 20.00 8.59 -7.10
CA ALA A 474 21.25 8.79 -7.82
C ALA A 474 22.22 9.56 -6.92
N VAL A 475 23.33 8.95 -6.53
CA VAL A 475 24.32 9.51 -5.61
C VAL A 475 25.68 9.64 -6.31
N ILE A 476 26.22 10.85 -6.33
CA ILE A 476 27.57 11.14 -6.84
C ILE A 476 28.57 10.95 -5.69
N ASP A 477 29.57 10.13 -5.93
CA ASP A 477 30.74 10.06 -5.05
C ASP A 477 31.65 11.25 -5.35
N LEU A 478 31.77 12.14 -4.38
CA LEU A 478 32.48 13.40 -4.56
C LEU A 478 34.00 13.19 -4.61
N ALA A 479 34.56 12.18 -3.94
CA ALA A 479 36.00 11.90 -3.99
C ALA A 479 36.48 11.61 -5.42
N GLY A 480 35.66 10.90 -6.21
CA GLY A 480 35.94 10.58 -7.61
C GLY A 480 35.35 11.55 -8.63
N PHE A 481 34.67 12.61 -8.20
CA PHE A 481 34.01 13.51 -9.13
C PHE A 481 34.98 14.33 -9.97
N SER A 482 34.77 14.33 -11.28
CA SER A 482 35.53 15.14 -12.24
C SER A 482 34.64 15.48 -13.42
N THR A 483 34.86 16.60 -14.06
CA THR A 483 34.20 16.96 -15.32
C THR A 483 34.99 16.53 -16.57
N SER A 484 36.12 15.84 -16.42
CA SER A 484 36.93 15.36 -17.51
C SER A 484 36.35 14.07 -18.15
N GLY A 485 36.81 13.73 -19.34
CA GLY A 485 36.40 12.53 -20.08
C GLY A 485 35.18 12.74 -21.01
N LYS A 486 35.02 11.79 -21.97
CA LYS A 486 33.98 11.88 -23.03
C LYS A 486 32.55 11.84 -22.48
N ARG A 487 32.30 11.00 -21.45
CA ARG A 487 30.96 10.86 -20.84
C ARG A 487 30.43 12.15 -20.19
N ARG A 488 31.33 13.06 -19.78
CA ARG A 488 31.00 14.30 -19.05
C ARG A 488 31.15 15.56 -19.95
N GLN A 489 31.10 15.36 -21.27
CA GLN A 489 31.18 16.45 -22.23
C GLN A 489 30.04 17.47 -22.06
N ASP A 490 28.83 17.01 -21.74
CA ASP A 490 27.68 17.88 -21.51
C ASP A 490 27.94 18.88 -20.38
N LEU A 491 28.57 18.43 -19.28
CA LEU A 491 28.89 19.26 -18.12
C LEU A 491 29.91 20.35 -18.48
N ARG A 492 30.94 20.00 -19.24
CA ARG A 492 31.94 21.01 -19.71
C ARG A 492 31.32 21.98 -20.71
N THR A 493 30.47 21.49 -21.61
CA THR A 493 29.77 22.36 -22.56
C THR A 493 28.87 23.35 -21.85
N ALA A 494 28.17 22.91 -20.80
CA ALA A 494 27.33 23.81 -19.99
C ALA A 494 28.16 24.87 -19.25
N ALA A 495 29.28 24.48 -18.63
CA ALA A 495 30.19 25.41 -17.95
C ALA A 495 30.80 26.43 -18.92
N ASN A 496 31.30 25.98 -20.09
CA ASN A 496 31.86 26.85 -21.12
C ASN A 496 30.81 27.81 -21.71
N ARG A 497 29.56 27.40 -21.78
CA ARG A 497 28.47 28.22 -22.20
C ARG A 497 28.17 29.29 -21.16
N ALA A 498 28.05 28.92 -19.88
CA ALA A 498 27.86 29.87 -18.78
C ALA A 498 28.91 30.99 -18.81
N ALA A 499 30.17 30.62 -18.96
CA ALA A 499 31.28 31.57 -19.07
C ALA A 499 31.15 32.52 -20.30
N ARG A 500 30.73 32.00 -21.47
CA ARG A 500 30.51 32.82 -22.66
C ARG A 500 29.31 33.73 -22.57
N ASP A 501 28.24 33.24 -21.97
CA ASP A 501 26.97 33.98 -21.87
C ASP A 501 26.94 34.89 -20.62
N GLY A 502 28.06 35.00 -19.88
CA GLY A 502 28.20 35.86 -18.68
C GLY A 502 27.25 35.43 -17.55
N VAL A 503 27.02 34.11 -17.38
CA VAL A 503 26.17 33.56 -16.34
C VAL A 503 27.01 32.99 -15.21
N ASP A 504 26.88 33.57 -14.03
CA ASP A 504 27.61 33.20 -12.84
C ASP A 504 26.79 32.31 -11.90
N ALA A 505 27.47 31.44 -11.12
CA ALA A 505 26.87 30.63 -10.09
C ALA A 505 27.00 31.33 -8.73
N VAL A 506 25.88 31.75 -8.15
CA VAL A 506 25.82 32.53 -6.90
C VAL A 506 25.29 31.67 -5.76
N TRP A 507 26.13 31.45 -4.75
CA TRP A 507 25.74 30.78 -3.50
C TRP A 507 25.00 31.74 -2.57
N SER A 508 23.88 31.26 -1.98
CA SER A 508 23.13 31.99 -0.96
C SER A 508 22.30 31.04 -0.09
N THR A 509 21.64 31.59 0.92
CA THR A 509 20.42 31.04 1.52
C THR A 509 19.24 31.87 1.03
N TYR A 510 18.01 31.36 1.13
CA TYR A 510 16.83 32.12 0.68
C TYR A 510 16.70 33.47 1.40
N ARG A 511 16.94 33.50 2.72
CA ARG A 511 16.94 34.75 3.53
C ARG A 511 18.12 35.69 3.23
N GLY A 512 19.24 35.12 2.80
CA GLY A 512 20.43 35.88 2.42
C GLY A 512 20.37 36.50 1.03
N LEU A 513 19.36 36.16 0.21
CA LEU A 513 19.20 36.73 -1.11
C LEU A 513 18.82 38.22 -1.02
N PRO A 514 19.45 39.11 -1.85
CA PRO A 514 18.95 40.43 -2.09
C PRO A 514 17.50 40.40 -2.61
N GLU A 515 16.70 41.39 -2.23
CA GLU A 515 15.26 41.43 -2.56
C GLU A 515 14.92 41.23 -4.05
N PRO A 516 15.68 41.79 -5.00
CA PRO A 516 15.42 41.56 -6.43
C PRO A 516 15.58 40.10 -6.84
N LEU A 517 16.65 39.43 -6.34
CA LEU A 517 16.91 38.02 -6.64
C LEU A 517 15.89 37.10 -5.92
N ARG A 518 15.48 37.44 -4.71
CA ARG A 518 14.44 36.69 -3.99
C ARG A 518 13.12 36.74 -4.75
N ARG A 519 12.66 37.90 -5.20
CA ARG A 519 11.47 38.05 -6.07
C ARG A 519 11.60 37.28 -7.38
N ALA A 520 12.80 37.27 -7.98
CA ALA A 520 13.02 36.50 -9.20
C ALA A 520 12.92 34.96 -8.95
N VAL A 521 13.40 34.45 -7.81
CA VAL A 521 13.25 33.06 -7.40
C VAL A 521 11.77 32.72 -7.15
N ASP A 522 11.01 33.61 -6.49
CA ASP A 522 9.58 33.43 -6.24
C ASP A 522 8.79 33.36 -7.53
N ALA A 523 9.03 34.28 -8.45
CA ALA A 523 8.40 34.32 -9.77
C ALA A 523 8.73 33.06 -10.58
N LEU A 524 10.02 32.70 -10.66
CA LEU A 524 10.47 31.48 -11.35
C LEU A 524 9.79 30.23 -10.78
N SER A 525 9.62 30.17 -9.45
CA SER A 525 8.96 29.06 -8.77
C SER A 525 7.46 29.02 -9.05
N GLY A 526 6.80 30.18 -9.10
CA GLY A 526 5.40 30.32 -9.49
C GLY A 526 5.16 29.85 -10.92
N ASP A 527 5.92 30.39 -11.88
CA ASP A 527 5.83 30.02 -13.30
C ASP A 527 6.05 28.51 -13.51
N TRP A 528 7.01 27.94 -12.78
CA TRP A 528 7.28 26.50 -12.85
C TRP A 528 6.11 25.68 -12.33
N ALA A 529 5.46 26.11 -11.24
CA ALA A 529 4.30 25.43 -10.66
C ALA A 529 3.08 25.53 -11.58
N ASP A 530 2.82 26.73 -12.15
CA ASP A 530 1.69 26.99 -13.06
C ASP A 530 1.81 26.23 -14.39
N ALA A 531 3.03 25.99 -14.86
CA ALA A 531 3.29 25.18 -16.05
C ALA A 531 2.98 23.69 -15.88
N LYS A 532 2.69 23.21 -14.65
CA LYS A 532 2.39 21.79 -14.36
C LYS A 532 0.89 21.52 -14.39
N ALA A 533 0.52 20.37 -14.96
CA ALA A 533 -0.88 19.91 -15.00
C ALA A 533 -1.43 19.47 -13.62
N LEU A 534 -0.56 19.20 -12.66
CA LEU A 534 -0.90 18.80 -11.28
C LEU A 534 -0.34 19.84 -10.30
N PRO A 535 -1.00 20.03 -9.14
CA PRO A 535 -0.47 20.90 -8.09
C PRO A 535 0.95 20.50 -7.69
N GLU A 536 1.71 21.48 -7.18
CA GLU A 536 3.04 21.23 -6.65
C GLU A 536 3.00 20.10 -5.61
N MET A 537 3.84 19.09 -5.81
CA MET A 537 3.92 17.95 -4.90
C MET A 537 4.78 18.31 -3.69
N GLY A 538 4.30 17.91 -2.51
CA GLY A 538 5.05 18.03 -1.26
C GLY A 538 5.66 16.71 -0.81
N PHE A 539 5.83 16.53 0.49
CA PHE A 539 6.29 15.33 1.20
C PHE A 539 7.78 15.03 1.03
N THR A 540 8.24 14.56 -0.12
CA THR A 540 9.66 14.34 -0.44
C THR A 540 10.15 15.30 -1.53
N LEU A 541 9.39 16.34 -1.83
CA LEU A 541 9.73 17.41 -2.76
C LEU A 541 9.53 18.75 -2.08
N GLY A 542 10.57 19.56 -2.01
CA GLY A 542 10.54 20.88 -1.41
C GLY A 542 9.94 21.94 -2.32
N GLY A 543 9.40 22.96 -1.68
CA GLY A 543 8.90 24.16 -2.29
C GLY A 543 9.55 25.43 -1.70
N LEU A 544 8.93 26.59 -1.93
CA LEU A 544 9.44 27.87 -1.41
C LEU A 544 9.54 27.89 0.13
N ARG A 545 8.67 27.16 0.82
CA ARG A 545 8.70 27.08 2.31
C ARG A 545 9.93 26.36 2.82
N GLU A 546 10.34 25.32 2.14
CA GLU A 546 11.48 24.50 2.48
C GLU A 546 12.80 25.19 2.13
N LEU A 547 12.78 26.11 1.13
CA LEU A 547 13.92 26.98 0.83
C LEU A 547 14.22 28.00 1.94
N ASP A 548 13.20 28.43 2.71
CA ASP A 548 13.35 29.41 3.80
C ASP A 548 14.03 28.84 5.06
N ASP A 549 14.53 27.62 4.99
CA ASP A 549 15.28 27.00 6.07
C ASP A 549 16.75 27.46 6.06
N PRO A 550 17.31 27.92 7.22
CA PRO A 550 18.68 28.42 7.28
C PRO A 550 19.76 27.39 6.95
N GLU A 551 19.49 26.08 7.16
CA GLU A 551 20.40 24.99 6.84
C GLU A 551 20.45 24.65 5.34
N VAL A 552 19.48 25.16 4.57
CA VAL A 552 19.37 24.90 3.14
C VAL A 552 20.20 25.91 2.36
N ARG A 553 21.19 25.41 1.63
CA ARG A 553 21.99 26.23 0.70
C ARG A 553 21.33 26.25 -0.67
N MET A 554 21.42 27.38 -1.33
CA MET A 554 20.93 27.59 -2.69
C MET A 554 22.08 27.96 -3.61
N LEU A 555 21.99 27.52 -4.86
CA LEU A 555 22.88 27.95 -5.94
C LEU A 555 22.01 28.43 -7.10
N LEU A 556 22.25 29.70 -7.49
CA LEU A 556 21.53 30.39 -8.56
C LEU A 556 22.45 30.60 -9.75
N ALA A 557 21.92 30.46 -10.96
CA ALA A 557 22.58 30.89 -12.19
C ALA A 557 22.05 32.29 -12.56
N VAL A 558 22.90 33.32 -12.46
CA VAL A 558 22.52 34.72 -12.63
C VAL A 558 23.41 35.37 -13.70
N ASP A 559 22.82 36.08 -14.67
CA ASP A 559 23.56 36.82 -15.67
C ASP A 559 23.95 38.24 -15.19
N ALA A 560 24.74 38.94 -15.97
CA ALA A 560 25.20 40.29 -15.67
C ALA A 560 24.06 41.31 -15.53
N ALA A 561 22.87 41.04 -16.11
CA ALA A 561 21.67 41.85 -15.95
C ALA A 561 20.85 41.50 -14.68
N GLY A 562 21.28 40.55 -13.87
CA GLY A 562 20.59 40.10 -12.67
C GLY A 562 19.43 39.14 -12.94
N ARG A 563 19.31 38.61 -14.15
CA ARG A 563 18.29 37.62 -14.49
C ARG A 563 18.66 36.24 -13.96
N VAL A 564 17.73 35.58 -13.28
CA VAL A 564 17.91 34.22 -12.77
C VAL A 564 17.49 33.18 -13.84
N HIS A 565 18.45 32.43 -14.36
CA HIS A 565 18.26 31.36 -15.34
C HIS A 565 17.81 30.07 -14.72
N GLY A 566 18.22 29.81 -13.45
CA GLY A 566 17.86 28.61 -12.72
C GLY A 566 18.31 28.66 -11.28
N VAL A 567 17.70 27.78 -10.47
CA VAL A 567 17.97 27.63 -9.05
C VAL A 567 18.01 26.17 -8.64
N THR A 568 18.94 25.81 -7.77
CA THR A 568 19.01 24.52 -7.10
C THR A 568 19.13 24.72 -5.58
N SER A 569 18.56 23.81 -4.78
CA SER A 569 18.70 23.80 -3.32
C SER A 569 19.33 22.50 -2.82
N TRP A 570 20.04 22.60 -1.69
CA TRP A 570 20.92 21.56 -1.18
C TRP A 570 20.69 21.34 0.30
N LEU A 571 20.01 20.24 0.63
CA LEU A 571 19.72 19.81 2.00
C LEU A 571 20.96 19.17 2.63
N PRO A 572 21.27 19.39 3.92
CA PRO A 572 22.39 18.73 4.57
C PRO A 572 22.10 17.27 4.87
N ALA A 573 23.12 16.42 4.71
CA ALA A 573 23.13 15.02 5.14
C ALA A 573 24.22 14.81 6.18
N TYR A 574 23.81 14.33 7.36
CA TYR A 574 24.69 14.13 8.51
C TYR A 574 24.94 12.66 8.78
N ARG A 575 26.13 12.35 9.31
CA ARG A 575 26.50 11.05 9.86
C ARG A 575 27.39 11.26 11.08
N ASP A 576 26.98 10.72 12.21
CA ASP A 576 27.75 10.70 13.47
C ASP A 576 28.32 12.08 13.85
N GLY A 577 27.53 13.12 13.78
CA GLY A 577 27.91 14.48 14.15
C GLY A 577 28.63 15.27 13.06
N ARG A 578 28.83 14.70 11.88
CA ARG A 578 29.54 15.36 10.77
C ARG A 578 28.60 15.56 9.58
N LEU A 579 28.73 16.70 8.90
CA LEU A 579 28.14 16.91 7.59
C LEU A 579 28.95 16.09 6.58
N VAL A 580 28.33 15.07 5.99
CA VAL A 580 29.00 14.13 5.06
C VAL A 580 28.56 14.32 3.61
N GLY A 581 27.45 15.02 3.39
CA GLY A 581 26.94 15.21 2.04
C GLY A 581 25.85 16.27 1.94
N ARG A 582 25.38 16.43 0.72
CA ARG A 582 24.24 17.30 0.41
C ARG A 582 23.27 16.56 -0.51
N THR A 583 21.97 16.90 -0.42
CA THR A 583 20.92 16.33 -1.27
C THR A 583 20.24 17.42 -2.07
N LEU A 584 20.19 17.25 -3.38
CA LEU A 584 19.42 18.10 -4.29
C LEU A 584 17.93 17.96 -4.01
N ASP A 585 17.26 19.07 -3.73
CA ASP A 585 15.81 19.10 -3.50
C ASP A 585 15.10 19.91 -4.57
N VAL A 586 15.17 21.23 -4.53
CA VAL A 586 14.59 22.08 -5.55
C VAL A 586 15.52 22.19 -6.75
N MET A 587 14.98 21.94 -7.94
CA MET A 587 15.65 22.10 -9.22
C MET A 587 14.68 22.77 -10.20
N ARG A 588 14.82 24.07 -10.43
CA ARG A 588 13.89 24.86 -11.26
C ARG A 588 14.65 25.74 -12.23
N ARG A 589 14.17 25.81 -13.46
CA ARG A 589 14.70 26.66 -14.52
C ARG A 589 13.66 27.69 -14.94
N GLY A 590 14.11 28.87 -15.37
CA GLY A 590 13.27 29.91 -15.93
C GLY A 590 12.58 29.52 -17.25
N THR A 591 11.72 30.38 -17.77
CA THR A 591 10.98 30.14 -19.00
C THR A 591 11.86 30.13 -20.25
N ASP A 592 12.93 30.96 -20.26
CA ASP A 592 13.95 30.99 -21.33
C ASP A 592 15.35 30.91 -20.67
N PRO A 593 15.76 29.77 -20.17
CA PRO A 593 17.01 29.62 -19.46
C PRO A 593 18.19 29.41 -20.40
N MET A 594 19.40 29.72 -19.94
CA MET A 594 20.62 29.27 -20.61
C MET A 594 20.57 27.75 -20.84
N PRO A 595 20.78 27.26 -22.08
CA PRO A 595 20.84 25.81 -22.32
C PRO A 595 21.94 25.13 -21.51
N GLY A 596 21.58 24.10 -20.74
CA GLY A 596 22.50 23.38 -19.86
C GLY A 596 22.63 24.00 -18.47
N VAL A 597 21.75 24.94 -18.08
CA VAL A 597 21.82 25.61 -16.76
C VAL A 597 21.80 24.65 -15.60
N MET A 598 21.01 23.56 -15.64
CA MET A 598 20.97 22.59 -14.55
C MET A 598 22.25 21.76 -14.47
N GLU A 599 22.82 21.36 -15.61
CA GLU A 599 24.11 20.70 -15.67
C GLU A 599 25.24 21.61 -15.11
N PHE A 600 25.20 22.89 -15.42
CA PHE A 600 26.13 23.88 -14.89
C PHE A 600 26.03 24.01 -13.37
N LEU A 601 24.81 24.22 -12.83
CA LEU A 601 24.60 24.41 -11.40
C LEU A 601 24.99 23.15 -10.60
N ILE A 602 24.58 21.96 -11.06
CA ILE A 602 24.89 20.72 -10.35
C ILE A 602 26.40 20.41 -10.41
N ALA A 603 27.04 20.61 -11.56
CA ALA A 603 28.49 20.39 -11.68
C ALA A 603 29.30 21.37 -10.81
N THR A 604 28.86 22.63 -10.73
CA THR A 604 29.44 23.65 -9.86
C THR A 604 29.27 23.28 -8.38
N ALA A 605 28.07 22.84 -8.00
CA ALA A 605 27.80 22.39 -6.64
C ALA A 605 28.64 21.17 -6.25
N ALA A 606 28.75 20.19 -7.15
CA ALA A 606 29.56 18.99 -6.90
C ALA A 606 31.03 19.31 -6.66
N ARG A 607 31.59 20.26 -7.43
CA ARG A 607 32.96 20.74 -7.20
C ARG A 607 33.14 21.45 -5.88
N ALA A 608 32.23 22.39 -5.57
CA ALA A 608 32.30 23.14 -4.32
C ALA A 608 32.21 22.20 -3.11
N PHE A 609 31.30 21.22 -3.13
CA PHE A 609 31.17 20.24 -2.04
C PHE A 609 32.35 19.25 -1.99
N GLN A 610 32.98 18.94 -3.11
CA GLN A 610 34.23 18.18 -3.14
C GLN A 610 35.37 18.97 -2.49
N GLU A 611 35.50 20.26 -2.79
CA GLU A 611 36.47 21.18 -2.19
C GLU A 611 36.22 21.36 -0.67
N GLU A 612 34.97 21.35 -0.22
CA GLU A 612 34.57 21.34 1.18
C GLU A 612 34.88 20.00 1.89
N GLY A 613 35.30 18.97 1.16
CA GLY A 613 35.65 17.66 1.74
C GLY A 613 34.43 16.78 2.04
N LEU A 614 33.29 17.04 1.42
CA LEU A 614 32.10 16.18 1.58
C LEU A 614 32.27 14.86 0.79
N GLU A 615 31.66 13.79 1.30
CA GLU A 615 31.82 12.45 0.74
C GLU A 615 30.86 12.22 -0.45
N SER A 616 29.62 12.74 -0.39
CA SER A 616 28.56 12.40 -1.33
C SER A 616 27.65 13.57 -1.69
N LEU A 617 27.11 13.51 -2.90
CA LEU A 617 26.07 14.41 -3.37
C LEU A 617 24.90 13.59 -3.94
N SER A 618 23.79 13.58 -3.22
CA SER A 618 22.57 12.95 -3.72
C SER A 618 21.85 13.87 -4.70
N LEU A 619 21.45 13.32 -5.83
CA LEU A 619 20.53 13.97 -6.77
C LEU A 619 19.08 13.60 -6.45
N SER A 620 18.80 13.12 -5.24
CA SER A 620 17.50 12.69 -4.74
C SER A 620 16.93 11.45 -5.44
N GLY A 621 15.84 10.91 -4.90
CA GLY A 621 15.16 9.75 -5.45
C GLY A 621 14.42 10.06 -6.78
N THR A 622 14.33 9.06 -7.64
CA THR A 622 13.46 9.08 -8.81
C THR A 622 12.35 8.05 -8.58
N PRO A 623 11.13 8.48 -8.21
CA PRO A 623 10.05 7.56 -7.89
C PRO A 623 9.73 6.64 -9.08
N LEU A 624 9.46 5.38 -8.80
CA LEU A 624 9.03 4.37 -9.78
C LEU A 624 10.03 4.09 -10.91
N ALA A 625 11.24 4.66 -10.87
CA ALA A 625 12.31 4.31 -11.78
C ALA A 625 13.02 3.02 -11.30
N GLY A 626 13.50 2.21 -12.23
CA GLY A 626 14.27 1.00 -11.88
C GLY A 626 13.46 -0.16 -11.28
N ILE A 627 12.15 -0.06 -11.10
CA ILE A 627 11.29 -1.15 -10.61
C ILE A 627 11.14 -2.21 -11.71
N GLY A 628 12.28 -2.75 -12.14
CA GLY A 628 12.37 -3.87 -13.07
C GLY A 628 12.42 -5.18 -12.30
N SER A 629 11.65 -6.11 -12.73
CA SER A 629 11.45 -7.55 -12.49
C SER A 629 12.39 -8.37 -11.58
N THR A 630 13.52 -7.88 -11.11
CA THR A 630 14.55 -8.67 -10.42
C THR A 630 14.38 -8.80 -8.91
N ALA A 631 13.60 -7.93 -8.26
CA ALA A 631 13.42 -7.93 -6.79
C ALA A 631 12.15 -8.64 -6.30
N ALA A 632 11.25 -9.04 -7.18
CA ALA A 632 9.97 -9.67 -6.81
C ALA A 632 10.14 -11.16 -6.50
N ARG A 633 10.25 -11.52 -5.23
CA ARG A 633 10.45 -12.92 -4.76
C ARG A 633 9.15 -13.73 -4.69
N GLY A 634 7.97 -13.12 -4.75
CA GLY A 634 6.67 -13.79 -4.60
C GLY A 634 5.61 -13.39 -5.64
N PRO A 635 4.49 -14.12 -5.74
CA PRO A 635 3.39 -13.78 -6.64
C PRO A 635 2.72 -12.44 -6.27
N VAL A 636 2.64 -12.13 -4.98
CA VAL A 636 2.08 -10.87 -4.46
C VAL A 636 2.99 -9.71 -4.82
N ASP A 637 4.32 -9.85 -4.64
CA ASP A 637 5.30 -8.83 -4.99
C ASP A 637 5.24 -8.48 -6.48
N ARG A 638 5.01 -9.48 -7.34
CA ARG A 638 4.84 -9.27 -8.79
C ARG A 638 3.57 -8.49 -9.14
N VAL A 639 2.48 -8.69 -8.41
CA VAL A 639 1.24 -7.90 -8.60
C VAL A 639 1.49 -6.46 -8.17
N ILE A 640 2.15 -6.26 -7.03
CA ILE A 640 2.49 -4.94 -6.50
C ILE A 640 3.43 -4.20 -7.47
N ALA A 641 4.50 -4.85 -7.91
CA ALA A 641 5.43 -4.27 -8.88
C ALA A 641 4.72 -3.87 -10.20
N ARG A 642 3.75 -4.67 -10.66
CA ARG A 642 2.94 -4.33 -11.84
C ARG A 642 2.01 -3.14 -11.60
N LEU A 643 1.40 -3.05 -10.41
CA LEU A 643 0.55 -1.91 -10.04
C LEU A 643 1.39 -0.63 -9.93
N LEU A 644 2.54 -0.68 -9.27
CA LEU A 644 3.48 0.46 -9.17
C LEU A 644 3.99 0.87 -10.56
N ALA A 645 4.39 -0.08 -11.40
CA ALA A 645 4.79 0.20 -12.78
C ALA A 645 3.63 0.75 -13.64
N ALA A 646 2.39 0.33 -13.39
CA ALA A 646 1.22 0.90 -14.04
C ALA A 646 0.96 2.34 -13.59
N THR A 647 1.09 2.61 -12.29
CA THR A 647 0.98 3.95 -11.70
C THR A 647 2.08 4.88 -12.25
N GLY A 648 3.32 4.40 -12.30
CA GLY A 648 4.44 5.15 -12.91
C GLY A 648 4.16 5.53 -14.35
N ARG A 649 3.65 4.61 -15.16
CA ARG A 649 3.27 4.89 -16.56
C ARG A 649 2.12 5.90 -16.71
N VAL A 650 1.24 5.99 -15.72
CA VAL A 650 0.16 7.01 -15.70
C VAL A 650 0.69 8.38 -15.35
N LEU A 651 1.67 8.46 -14.43
CA LEU A 651 2.25 9.71 -13.94
C LEU A 651 3.41 10.22 -14.83
N GLU A 652 4.03 9.35 -15.63
CA GLU A 652 5.16 9.68 -16.51
C GLU A 652 4.93 10.92 -17.37
N PRO A 653 3.76 11.12 -18.02
CA PRO A 653 3.53 12.29 -18.85
C PRO A 653 3.56 13.63 -18.09
N SER A 654 3.25 13.60 -16.79
CA SER A 654 3.20 14.80 -15.96
C SER A 654 4.53 15.11 -15.28
N TYR A 655 5.36 14.08 -15.01
CA TYR A 655 6.57 14.21 -14.21
C TYR A 655 7.87 13.81 -14.91
N GLY A 656 7.82 13.06 -16.04
CA GLY A 656 8.99 12.76 -16.85
C GLY A 656 10.06 11.94 -16.12
N PHE A 657 9.69 10.93 -15.32
CA PHE A 657 10.62 10.13 -14.50
C PHE A 657 11.76 9.50 -15.33
N THR A 658 11.44 9.03 -16.55
CA THR A 658 12.44 8.45 -17.46
C THR A 658 13.42 9.51 -17.98
N SER A 659 12.94 10.73 -18.26
CA SER A 659 13.79 11.82 -18.70
C SER A 659 14.67 12.33 -17.56
N LEU A 660 14.14 12.36 -16.32
CA LEU A 660 14.89 12.73 -15.12
C LEU A 660 16.01 11.72 -14.83
N LEU A 661 15.75 10.41 -14.96
CA LEU A 661 16.76 9.39 -14.78
C LEU A 661 17.91 9.53 -15.80
N ARG A 662 17.58 9.77 -17.10
CA ARG A 662 18.58 10.05 -18.13
C ARG A 662 19.38 11.32 -17.86
N PHE A 663 18.73 12.36 -17.35
CA PHE A 663 19.40 13.57 -16.95
C PHE A 663 20.41 13.33 -15.83
N LYS A 664 20.00 12.61 -14.76
CA LYS A 664 20.88 12.27 -13.64
C LYS A 664 22.08 11.41 -14.08
N ALA A 665 21.88 10.51 -15.05
CA ALA A 665 22.94 9.65 -15.58
C ALA A 665 24.13 10.41 -16.21
N LYS A 666 23.96 11.70 -16.61
CA LYS A 666 25.04 12.57 -17.12
C LYS A 666 26.14 12.83 -16.09
N PHE A 667 25.82 12.70 -14.81
CA PHE A 667 26.75 12.91 -13.69
C PHE A 667 27.48 11.64 -13.28
N ASP A 668 27.21 10.51 -13.92
CA ASP A 668 27.79 9.18 -13.63
C ASP A 668 27.61 8.77 -12.15
N PRO A 669 26.37 8.82 -11.61
CA PRO A 669 26.09 8.49 -10.21
C PRO A 669 26.06 6.99 -10.00
N ARG A 670 26.31 6.54 -8.76
CA ARG A 670 25.85 5.23 -8.31
C ARG A 670 24.36 5.31 -8.01
N TYR A 671 23.65 4.21 -8.18
CA TYR A 671 22.22 4.13 -7.90
C TYR A 671 21.97 3.30 -6.65
N GLU A 672 21.16 3.84 -5.74
CA GLU A 672 20.74 3.17 -4.53
C GLU A 672 19.23 2.97 -4.55
N THR A 673 18.77 1.73 -4.32
CA THR A 673 17.33 1.45 -4.27
C THR A 673 16.74 1.95 -2.96
N LEU A 674 15.68 2.72 -3.04
CA LEU A 674 14.88 3.15 -1.90
C LEU A 674 13.67 2.22 -1.73
N TRP A 675 13.35 1.91 -0.48
CA TRP A 675 12.38 0.89 -0.14
C TRP A 675 11.19 1.46 0.66
N LEU A 676 10.07 0.76 0.56
CA LEU A 676 8.91 0.88 1.45
C LEU A 676 8.84 -0.37 2.30
N ALA A 677 8.84 -0.21 3.63
CA ALA A 677 8.60 -1.30 4.58
C ALA A 677 7.28 -1.08 5.32
N CYS A 678 6.43 -2.11 5.38
CA CYS A 678 5.15 -2.08 6.06
C CYS A 678 4.80 -3.46 6.66
N PRO A 679 3.91 -3.52 7.68
CA PRO A 679 3.60 -4.77 8.37
C PRO A 679 3.03 -5.87 7.49
N SER A 680 2.24 -5.52 6.49
CA SER A 680 1.57 -6.50 5.63
C SER A 680 1.37 -5.96 4.21
N PRO A 681 1.43 -6.80 3.16
CA PRO A 681 1.04 -6.41 1.81
C PRO A 681 -0.41 -5.89 1.71
N ALA A 682 -1.30 -6.30 2.63
CA ALA A 682 -2.67 -5.80 2.68
C ALA A 682 -2.77 -4.31 3.06
N ASP A 683 -1.72 -3.78 3.71
CA ASP A 683 -1.65 -2.37 4.10
C ASP A 683 -1.28 -1.43 2.94
N LEU A 684 -0.87 -1.97 1.79
CA LEU A 684 -0.46 -1.16 0.64
C LEU A 684 -1.58 -0.28 0.07
N ALA A 685 -2.83 -0.71 0.15
CA ALA A 685 -3.96 0.11 -0.30
C ALA A 685 -4.17 1.37 0.57
N PRO A 686 -4.27 1.30 1.91
CA PRO A 686 -4.31 2.48 2.75
C PRO A 686 -3.00 3.30 2.69
N ILE A 687 -1.82 2.67 2.53
CA ILE A 687 -0.55 3.36 2.35
C ILE A 687 -0.54 4.16 1.04
N GLY A 688 -1.00 3.59 -0.07
CA GLY A 688 -1.12 4.30 -1.34
C GLY A 688 -2.02 5.54 -1.27
N ARG A 689 -3.12 5.45 -0.51
CA ARG A 689 -3.98 6.62 -0.24
C ARG A 689 -3.28 7.67 0.65
N ALA A 690 -2.54 7.23 1.66
CA ALA A 690 -1.77 8.10 2.53
C ALA A 690 -0.66 8.82 1.75
N LEU A 691 0.06 8.11 0.89
CA LEU A 691 1.06 8.67 -0.03
C LEU A 691 0.44 9.71 -0.96
N THR A 692 -0.69 9.40 -1.61
CA THR A 692 -1.38 10.36 -2.48
C THR A 692 -1.75 11.63 -1.72
N THR A 693 -2.26 11.51 -0.49
CA THR A 693 -2.60 12.66 0.36
C THR A 693 -1.37 13.42 0.82
N ALA A 694 -0.24 12.73 1.09
CA ALA A 694 1.00 13.36 1.52
C ALA A 694 1.65 14.15 0.37
N TYR A 695 1.67 13.59 -0.85
CA TYR A 695 2.23 14.26 -2.02
C TYR A 695 1.34 15.38 -2.56
N VAL A 696 0.02 15.18 -2.61
CA VAL A 696 -0.92 16.13 -3.23
C VAL A 696 -2.11 16.35 -2.29
N PRO A 697 -1.93 17.12 -1.19
CA PRO A 697 -2.97 17.31 -0.18
C PRO A 697 -4.21 18.05 -0.72
N THR A 698 -4.08 18.82 -1.78
CA THR A 698 -5.16 19.64 -2.40
C THR A 698 -5.79 18.97 -3.62
N LEU A 699 -5.50 17.69 -3.90
CA LEU A 699 -6.02 17.00 -5.08
C LEU A 699 -7.55 16.92 -5.04
N ARG A 700 -8.22 17.62 -5.96
CA ARG A 700 -9.66 17.55 -6.15
C ARG A 700 -10.00 16.41 -7.12
N LEU A 701 -11.11 15.71 -6.88
CA LEU A 701 -11.55 14.58 -7.73
C LEU A 701 -11.63 14.97 -9.22
N ARG A 702 -12.03 16.22 -9.52
CA ARG A 702 -12.06 16.76 -10.90
C ARG A 702 -10.67 16.77 -11.55
N GLN A 703 -9.63 17.12 -10.81
CA GLN A 703 -8.24 17.14 -11.29
C GLN A 703 -7.71 15.73 -11.55
N LEU A 704 -8.04 14.78 -10.67
CA LEU A 704 -7.70 13.37 -10.88
C LEU A 704 -8.36 12.81 -12.14
N VAL A 705 -9.66 13.08 -12.34
CA VAL A 705 -10.39 12.67 -13.55
C VAL A 705 -9.80 13.34 -14.79
N GLY A 706 -9.43 14.61 -14.71
CA GLY A 706 -8.75 15.35 -15.79
C GLY A 706 -7.41 14.73 -16.16
N ALA A 707 -6.56 14.42 -15.17
CA ALA A 707 -5.27 13.77 -15.37
C ALA A 707 -5.41 12.37 -15.99
N LEU A 708 -6.38 11.57 -15.53
CA LEU A 708 -6.66 10.25 -16.10
C LEU A 708 -7.15 10.34 -17.55
N ARG A 709 -7.98 11.32 -17.89
CA ARG A 709 -8.43 11.57 -19.26
C ARG A 709 -7.28 12.01 -20.17
N ALA A 710 -6.42 12.91 -19.69
CA ALA A 710 -5.23 13.36 -20.43
C ALA A 710 -4.26 12.20 -20.68
N ALA A 711 -3.99 11.37 -19.67
CA ALA A 711 -3.18 10.17 -19.83
C ALA A 711 -3.81 9.15 -20.82
N GLY A 712 -5.13 9.02 -20.83
CA GLY A 712 -5.87 8.21 -21.80
C GLY A 712 -5.73 8.74 -23.23
N ALA A 713 -5.86 10.05 -23.44
CA ALA A 713 -5.73 10.70 -24.73
C ALA A 713 -4.30 10.57 -25.30
N GLN A 714 -3.27 10.76 -24.48
CA GLN A 714 -1.88 10.58 -24.88
C GLN A 714 -1.56 9.13 -25.27
N ARG A 715 -2.09 8.14 -24.54
CA ARG A 715 -1.95 6.72 -24.90
C ARG A 715 -2.63 6.41 -26.23
N ALA A 716 -3.78 7.01 -26.49
CA ALA A 716 -4.48 6.85 -27.78
C ALA A 716 -3.66 7.50 -28.92
N GLY A 717 -3.05 8.67 -28.69
CA GLY A 717 -2.12 9.34 -29.62
C GLY A 717 -0.90 8.47 -29.94
N ALA A 718 -0.17 8.03 -28.91
CA ALA A 718 1.02 7.18 -29.06
C ALA A 718 0.71 5.84 -29.77
N ARG A 719 -0.46 5.24 -29.51
CA ARG A 719 -0.92 4.05 -30.23
C ARG A 719 -1.24 4.32 -31.69
N ARG A 720 -1.78 5.51 -32.03
CA ARG A 720 -2.02 5.93 -33.41
C ARG A 720 -0.71 6.13 -34.17
N GLU A 721 0.27 6.80 -33.54
CA GLU A 721 1.61 7.02 -34.10
C GLU A 721 2.36 5.69 -34.31
N ALA A 722 2.35 4.78 -33.31
CA ALA A 722 2.94 3.47 -33.44
C ALA A 722 2.29 2.62 -34.54
N ARG A 723 0.96 2.73 -34.74
CA ARG A 723 0.24 2.07 -35.84
C ARG A 723 0.59 2.71 -37.19
N ALA A 724 0.73 4.04 -37.24
CA ALA A 724 1.14 4.75 -38.44
C ALA A 724 2.58 4.39 -38.84
N ALA A 725 3.51 4.36 -37.86
CA ALA A 725 4.89 3.95 -38.08
C ALA A 725 4.98 2.48 -38.57
N ARG A 726 4.21 1.55 -37.98
CA ARG A 726 4.16 0.16 -38.46
C ARG A 726 3.58 0.03 -39.88
N ARG A 727 2.58 0.84 -40.23
CA ARG A 727 2.02 0.89 -41.58
C ARG A 727 3.01 1.49 -42.57
N ALA A 728 3.77 2.52 -42.18
CA ALA A 728 4.84 3.11 -43.00
C ALA A 728 5.99 2.11 -43.23
N ALA A 729 6.44 1.42 -42.19
CA ALA A 729 7.46 0.38 -42.29
C ALA A 729 7.01 -0.80 -43.16
N GLY A 730 5.76 -1.23 -43.02
CA GLY A 730 5.18 -2.27 -43.90
C GLY A 730 5.05 -1.87 -45.37
N ARG A 731 4.76 -0.57 -45.66
CA ARG A 731 4.77 -0.02 -47.03
C ARG A 731 6.21 0.06 -47.59
N ALA A 732 7.18 0.48 -46.75
CA ALA A 732 8.60 0.51 -47.16
C ALA A 732 9.14 -0.89 -47.46
N ALA A 733 8.82 -1.86 -46.62
CA ALA A 733 9.18 -3.27 -46.86
C ALA A 733 8.55 -3.85 -48.15
N ARG A 734 7.26 -3.53 -48.41
CA ARG A 734 6.61 -3.93 -49.67
C ARG A 734 7.19 -3.21 -50.90
N ARG A 735 7.61 -1.94 -50.80
CA ARG A 735 8.32 -1.26 -51.89
C ARG A 735 9.70 -1.87 -52.13
N ALA A 736 10.43 -2.23 -51.09
CA ALA A 736 11.72 -2.92 -51.24
C ALA A 736 11.59 -4.32 -51.86
N SER A 737 10.49 -5.03 -51.61
CA SER A 737 10.24 -6.35 -52.21
C SER A 737 9.67 -6.28 -53.64
N LEU A 738 9.28 -5.11 -54.14
CA LEU A 738 8.75 -4.86 -55.49
C LEU A 738 9.75 -4.15 -56.42
N SER A 739 11.01 -3.88 -56.00
CA SER A 739 12.05 -3.46 -56.89
C SER A 739 12.53 -4.69 -57.69
N PRO A 740 12.46 -4.67 -59.02
CA PRO A 740 12.92 -5.82 -59.81
C PRO A 740 14.43 -5.97 -59.72
N ALA A 741 14.85 -7.18 -59.40
CA ALA A 741 16.23 -7.64 -59.68
C ALA A 741 16.33 -7.88 -61.19
N ASP A 742 16.55 -6.80 -61.93
CA ASP A 742 16.86 -6.88 -63.37
C ASP A 742 17.98 -5.89 -63.68
N ASP A 743 19.22 -6.33 -63.57
CA ASP A 743 20.40 -5.79 -64.26
C ASP A 743 21.67 -6.63 -63.98
N SER A 744 21.57 -7.93 -63.98
CA SER A 744 22.78 -8.80 -63.91
C SER A 744 22.83 -9.87 -65.02
N ARG A 745 22.10 -9.69 -66.14
CA ARG A 745 22.16 -10.67 -67.28
C ARG A 745 22.44 -10.01 -68.63
N ALA A 746 23.26 -8.95 -68.70
CA ALA A 746 23.67 -8.37 -69.99
C ALA A 746 25.15 -8.03 -70.04
N GLN A 747 26.04 -8.94 -69.62
CA GLN A 747 27.50 -8.89 -69.91
C GLN A 747 28.11 -10.27 -69.87
N THR A 748 27.65 -11.14 -70.77
CA THR A 748 28.50 -12.29 -71.27
C THR A 748 28.06 -12.60 -72.67
N GLY A 749 28.84 -12.14 -73.66
CA GLY A 749 28.71 -12.60 -75.04
C GLY A 749 29.05 -11.55 -76.04
N ALA A 750 30.28 -11.33 -76.35
CA ALA A 750 30.81 -11.22 -77.68
C ALA A 750 32.30 -10.81 -77.67
N GLY A 751 33.14 -11.76 -77.93
CA GLY A 751 34.57 -11.55 -78.16
C GLY A 751 34.85 -11.30 -79.62
N VAL A 752 36.12 -10.90 -79.90
CA VAL A 752 36.86 -10.99 -81.09
C VAL A 752 36.67 -9.89 -82.17
N GLY A 753 37.72 -9.13 -82.41
CA GLY A 753 37.97 -8.51 -83.73
C GLY A 753 38.71 -7.19 -83.73
N SER A 754 40.05 -7.27 -83.78
CA SER A 754 41.03 -6.57 -84.62
C SER A 754 41.20 -5.05 -84.63
N ARG A 755 42.41 -4.64 -84.25
CA ARG A 755 43.39 -3.76 -84.98
C ARG A 755 42.93 -2.34 -85.38
N GLY A 756 43.73 -1.34 -84.95
CA GLY A 756 44.06 -0.23 -85.81
C GLY A 756 44.32 1.07 -85.14
N GLU A 757 45.61 1.37 -84.89
CA GLU A 757 46.33 2.63 -85.08
C GLU A 757 45.62 3.95 -84.99
N GLY A 758 46.26 4.89 -84.31
CA GLY A 758 46.12 6.31 -84.58
C GLY A 758 46.25 7.27 -83.38
N ARG A 759 47.43 7.70 -83.04
CA ARG A 759 47.78 8.92 -82.34
C ARG A 759 47.72 10.08 -83.32
N PRO A 760 47.86 11.39 -82.95
CA PRO A 760 47.47 12.16 -81.79
C PRO A 760 46.78 13.51 -82.16
N ALA A 761 46.16 14.16 -81.26
CA ALA A 761 46.39 15.60 -80.98
C ALA A 761 45.58 15.96 -79.63
#